data_ae47386f577e0b36ef927f651cdc18f6
#
_entry.id   ae47386f577e0b36ef927f651cdc18f6
#
_cell.length_a   1.000
_cell.length_b   1.000
_cell.length_c   1.000
_cell.angle_alpha   90.00
_cell.angle_beta   90.00
_cell.angle_gamma   90.00
#
_symmetry.space_group_name_H-M   'P 1'
#
loop_
_entity.id
_entity.type
_entity.pdbx_description
1 polymer ?
#
loop_
_entity_poly.entity_id
_entity_poly.type
_entity_poly.pdbx_seq_one_letter_code
_entity_poly.pdbx_strand_id
1 'polypeptide(L)'
;MVKRYFVIGAGVSGLTTSLELLRKGANVTLIESTNIVGGLAASIKYDDYVIDYGPHLFHSAHPEIIEYWRELVGEKLVSKDFYSGNYKNKKIYDYPINLETAKDQYSKEEFELIANDLKSIDNKKLSSSKNYYEYVRSLAGNFLAESFFTFYPKKLWGIDTKDLSARFAPRRIEIREKRIPFHSGPGRFAGIIEGGCGVLAEAIYEEIIELGGKVIFDSKIEKIETDKYNNIKFLKDQNNNTYLTEDSCVISTIPIDKITKLLEGKTELYFRKIILINIVIDGDDPFPKDYDWLYFDSQDCPFHRVGVQTRFSRENIKDGLQILCCEIALDDKELVDIDDLEKQSIESLSLMNLLKKEEIVACHSFDIGPVYPGYYVGHEHELSKSMTFLGTFPNLYYLGSLAEYAYSDQQVITAKSIDLANELITLSKHVTSDILKNQSMVIPSKEFEFGRNTISLDPSKEPFLIAEIGLCHNGSVEMCKELIMESKKSGFSCAKIQTYEVGRLSKKSRTSRYYEETLDQEESISDLLDKLIFTPDELKEIFSYADDIDFDIFSTPFDIDSVNLLEKLDVKGYKVSSMDLINIPLIKKIAATKKPIILSTGMATIGEIEEAVNTVLKEGNENIAVLHCVSSYPCDIEHSNLKRIKLIQNTFNVIPGYSDHTIEIETPSLAITSGAKVIEKHVTLNKGLDGPDHNFSLEPEEMKTMIDLCNSAHKAMNGQGFLPSDAELSAKANLKRSIYAKGDLSRGGVMTLANISIKSPGDGIPAKYYNLILGKRIIQDVLDDHPLKWEHFFNE
;
A
#
# COMPACT_ATOMS: atom_id res chain seq x y z
N MET A 1 -8.66 -6.92 31.54
CA MET A 1 -8.33 -8.31 31.17
C MET A 1 -7.13 -8.26 30.24
N VAL A 2 -6.18 -9.21 30.36
CA VAL A 2 -5.07 -9.32 29.43
C VAL A 2 -5.65 -9.70 28.06
N LYS A 3 -5.38 -8.91 27.02
CA LYS A 3 -5.88 -9.16 25.67
C LYS A 3 -5.27 -10.45 25.11
N ARG A 4 -6.07 -11.30 24.50
CA ARG A 4 -5.62 -12.55 23.88
C ARG A 4 -5.32 -12.33 22.41
N TYR A 5 -4.29 -12.98 21.93
CA TYR A 5 -3.88 -12.95 20.53
C TYR A 5 -3.76 -14.37 19.99
N PHE A 6 -4.34 -14.60 18.83
CA PHE A 6 -4.17 -15.83 18.06
C PHE A 6 -3.32 -15.51 16.84
N VAL A 7 -2.18 -16.15 16.73
CA VAL A 7 -1.27 -15.97 15.60
C VAL A 7 -1.31 -17.22 14.73
N ILE A 8 -1.59 -17.09 13.45
CA ILE A 8 -1.67 -18.20 12.50
C ILE A 8 -0.40 -18.24 11.67
N GLY A 9 0.42 -19.28 11.87
CA GLY A 9 1.71 -19.52 11.23
C GLY A 9 2.89 -19.21 12.14
N ALA A 10 3.77 -20.22 12.34
CA ALA A 10 5.01 -20.13 13.12
C ALA A 10 6.24 -19.87 12.25
N GLY A 11 6.10 -19.14 11.16
CA GLY A 11 7.24 -18.53 10.45
C GLY A 11 7.84 -17.38 11.24
N VAL A 12 8.96 -16.82 10.77
CA VAL A 12 9.66 -15.71 11.45
C VAL A 12 8.75 -14.56 11.83
N SER A 13 7.77 -14.19 10.96
CA SER A 13 6.78 -13.13 11.26
C SER A 13 5.92 -13.46 12.48
N GLY A 14 5.32 -14.64 12.49
CA GLY A 14 4.43 -15.06 13.57
C GLY A 14 5.18 -15.29 14.88
N LEU A 15 6.37 -15.88 14.81
CA LEU A 15 7.23 -16.08 15.97
C LEU A 15 7.67 -14.74 16.59
N THR A 16 8.24 -13.83 15.79
CA THR A 16 8.70 -12.52 16.27
C THR A 16 7.55 -11.70 16.86
N THR A 17 6.39 -11.67 16.18
CA THR A 17 5.21 -10.96 16.70
C THR A 17 4.71 -11.57 18.00
N SER A 18 4.69 -12.91 18.10
CA SER A 18 4.28 -13.62 19.32
C SER A 18 5.21 -13.33 20.49
N LEU A 19 6.51 -13.39 20.25
CA LEU A 19 7.53 -13.09 21.26
C LEU A 19 7.38 -11.66 21.79
N GLU A 20 7.27 -10.68 20.89
CA GLU A 20 7.18 -9.28 21.27
C GLU A 20 5.87 -8.96 22.01
N LEU A 21 4.77 -9.60 21.67
CA LEU A 21 3.52 -9.51 22.43
C LEU A 21 3.66 -10.09 23.84
N LEU A 22 4.31 -11.27 23.96
CA LEU A 22 4.57 -11.92 25.26
C LEU A 22 5.52 -11.11 26.15
N ARG A 23 6.62 -10.58 25.60
CA ARG A 23 7.54 -9.67 26.32
C ARG A 23 6.83 -8.46 26.92
N LYS A 24 5.69 -8.06 26.34
CA LYS A 24 4.84 -6.95 26.79
C LYS A 24 3.66 -7.41 27.66
N GLY A 25 3.64 -8.69 28.07
CA GLY A 25 2.65 -9.26 29.00
C GLY A 25 1.31 -9.64 28.38
N ALA A 26 1.24 -9.80 27.06
CA ALA A 26 0.06 -10.31 26.39
C ALA A 26 -0.09 -11.83 26.55
N ASN A 27 -1.30 -12.35 26.27
CA ASN A 27 -1.55 -13.80 26.19
C ASN A 27 -1.61 -14.20 24.72
N VAL A 28 -0.71 -15.08 24.28
CA VAL A 28 -0.56 -15.47 22.88
C VAL A 28 -0.76 -16.96 22.71
N THR A 29 -1.54 -17.33 21.69
CA THR A 29 -1.64 -18.67 21.16
C THR A 29 -1.20 -18.65 19.69
N LEU A 30 -0.10 -19.34 19.39
CA LEU A 30 0.46 -19.53 18.06
C LEU A 30 0.00 -20.87 17.50
N ILE A 31 -0.53 -20.88 16.28
CA ILE A 31 -1.08 -22.07 15.62
C ILE A 31 -0.24 -22.34 14.36
N GLU A 32 0.36 -23.51 14.27
CA GLU A 32 1.23 -23.92 13.16
C GLU A 32 0.68 -25.20 12.50
N SER A 33 0.72 -25.18 11.17
CA SER A 33 0.20 -26.28 10.35
C SER A 33 1.09 -27.51 10.30
N THR A 34 2.38 -27.34 10.62
CA THR A 34 3.39 -28.40 10.64
C THR A 34 3.85 -28.70 12.07
N ASN A 35 4.81 -29.59 12.22
CA ASN A 35 5.43 -29.93 13.51
C ASN A 35 6.75 -29.17 13.79
N ILE A 36 7.12 -28.20 12.94
CA ILE A 36 8.35 -27.42 13.07
C ILE A 36 8.07 -25.93 13.01
N VAL A 37 8.94 -25.14 13.64
CA VAL A 37 8.92 -23.68 13.57
C VAL A 37 9.85 -23.15 12.49
N GLY A 38 9.69 -21.88 12.12
CA GLY A 38 10.55 -21.18 11.18
C GLY A 38 9.91 -20.92 9.81
N GLY A 39 8.93 -21.73 9.41
CA GLY A 39 8.31 -21.61 8.09
C GLY A 39 9.36 -21.71 6.97
N LEU A 40 9.50 -20.70 6.12
CA LEU A 40 10.52 -20.70 5.06
C LEU A 40 11.96 -20.62 5.57
N ALA A 41 12.19 -20.25 6.82
CA ALA A 41 13.51 -20.23 7.48
C ALA A 41 13.69 -21.43 8.44
N ALA A 42 12.98 -22.51 8.21
CA ALA A 42 13.13 -23.73 9.00
C ALA A 42 14.40 -24.51 8.61
N SER A 43 14.91 -25.29 9.57
CA SER A 43 16.00 -26.26 9.35
C SER A 43 15.55 -27.64 9.81
N ILE A 44 15.93 -28.67 9.08
CA ILE A 44 15.69 -30.07 9.42
C ILE A 44 17.01 -30.72 9.85
N LYS A 45 17.02 -31.33 11.02
CA LYS A 45 18.21 -31.97 11.62
C LYS A 45 18.22 -33.45 11.30
N TYR A 46 19.35 -33.93 10.83
CA TYR A 46 19.70 -35.32 10.66
C TYR A 46 20.92 -35.63 11.56
N ASP A 47 21.26 -36.89 11.73
CA ASP A 47 22.32 -37.27 12.65
C ASP A 47 23.68 -36.63 12.32
N ASP A 48 24.05 -36.58 11.02
CA ASP A 48 25.34 -36.11 10.54
C ASP A 48 25.28 -34.71 9.87
N TYR A 49 24.10 -34.10 9.72
CA TYR A 49 23.95 -32.80 9.03
C TYR A 49 22.60 -32.11 9.29
N VAL A 50 22.57 -30.82 8.95
CA VAL A 50 21.36 -29.99 9.00
C VAL A 50 21.04 -29.50 7.58
N ILE A 51 19.77 -29.51 7.18
CA ILE A 51 19.29 -28.99 5.92
C ILE A 51 18.35 -27.82 6.17
N ASP A 52 18.68 -26.65 5.61
CA ASP A 52 17.82 -25.47 5.62
C ASP A 52 16.82 -25.52 4.48
N TYR A 53 15.66 -24.86 4.64
CA TYR A 53 14.72 -24.63 3.56
C TYR A 53 15.24 -23.56 2.58
N GLY A 54 16.40 -23.84 2.00
CA GLY A 54 17.16 -22.97 1.12
C GLY A 54 18.17 -22.08 1.83
N PRO A 55 19.16 -21.55 1.12
CA PRO A 55 20.16 -20.67 1.70
C PRO A 55 19.55 -19.32 2.11
N HIS A 56 19.71 -18.93 3.36
CA HIS A 56 19.22 -17.69 3.91
C HIS A 56 20.36 -16.79 4.36
N LEU A 57 20.27 -15.50 4.01
CA LEU A 57 21.21 -14.46 4.43
C LEU A 57 20.56 -13.59 5.49
N PHE A 58 21.34 -13.25 6.49
CA PHE A 58 20.98 -12.24 7.48
C PHE A 58 21.71 -10.95 7.13
N HIS A 59 21.00 -9.92 6.76
CA HIS A 59 21.60 -8.62 6.46
C HIS A 59 20.71 -7.49 6.94
N SER A 60 21.32 -6.41 7.40
CA SER A 60 20.59 -5.20 7.77
C SER A 60 21.50 -3.97 7.71
N ALA A 61 20.91 -2.82 7.41
CA ALA A 61 21.49 -1.51 7.65
C ALA A 61 21.04 -0.89 8.98
N HIS A 62 20.16 -1.58 9.72
CA HIS A 62 19.53 -1.13 10.96
C HIS A 62 20.21 -1.82 12.15
N PRO A 63 21.02 -1.09 12.94
CA PRO A 63 21.73 -1.67 14.09
C PRO A 63 20.79 -2.35 15.08
N GLU A 64 19.61 -1.80 15.31
CA GLU A 64 18.60 -2.34 16.23
C GLU A 64 18.11 -3.74 15.83
N ILE A 65 18.00 -4.02 14.53
CA ILE A 65 17.61 -5.36 14.04
C ILE A 65 18.76 -6.35 14.20
N ILE A 66 19.99 -5.92 13.96
CA ILE A 66 21.19 -6.75 14.14
C ILE A 66 21.34 -7.12 15.62
N GLU A 67 21.13 -6.15 16.51
CA GLU A 67 21.20 -6.38 17.96
C GLU A 67 20.08 -7.30 18.43
N TYR A 68 18.86 -7.12 17.93
CA TYR A 68 17.74 -8.03 18.21
C TYR A 68 18.06 -9.48 17.86
N TRP A 69 18.63 -9.73 16.67
CA TRP A 69 19.07 -11.08 16.32
C TRP A 69 20.21 -11.58 17.21
N ARG A 70 21.15 -10.71 17.56
CA ARG A 70 22.28 -11.06 18.43
C ARG A 70 21.87 -11.39 19.87
N GLU A 71 20.86 -10.70 20.37
CA GLU A 71 20.26 -11.04 21.68
C GLU A 71 19.69 -12.45 21.71
N LEU A 72 19.11 -12.91 20.60
CA LEU A 72 18.47 -14.22 20.48
C LEU A 72 19.47 -15.36 20.24
N VAL A 73 20.47 -15.16 19.37
CA VAL A 73 21.34 -16.26 18.92
C VAL A 73 22.80 -16.09 19.34
N GLY A 74 23.15 -15.00 20.00
CA GLY A 74 24.51 -14.74 20.53
C GLY A 74 25.56 -14.67 19.44
N GLU A 75 26.68 -15.33 19.73
CA GLU A 75 27.86 -15.39 18.85
C GLU A 75 27.64 -16.22 17.58
N LYS A 76 26.52 -16.94 17.46
CA LYS A 76 26.19 -17.68 16.25
C LYS A 76 25.85 -16.77 15.06
N LEU A 77 25.53 -15.49 15.30
CA LEU A 77 25.37 -14.50 14.24
C LEU A 77 26.74 -13.98 13.80
N VAL A 78 27.28 -14.56 12.73
CA VAL A 78 28.61 -14.24 12.21
C VAL A 78 28.57 -13.48 10.91
N SER A 79 29.51 -12.54 10.74
CA SER A 79 29.62 -11.77 9.49
C SER A 79 30.25 -12.61 8.39
N LYS A 80 29.69 -12.50 7.18
CA LYS A 80 30.20 -13.20 6.01
C LYS A 80 29.93 -12.40 4.74
N ASP A 81 30.91 -12.37 3.84
CA ASP A 81 30.77 -11.88 2.49
C ASP A 81 30.17 -12.97 1.58
N PHE A 82 29.25 -12.56 0.72
CA PHE A 82 28.55 -13.46 -0.21
C PHE A 82 28.78 -13.05 -1.64
N TYR A 83 29.00 -14.06 -2.48
CA TYR A 83 29.15 -13.88 -3.92
C TYR A 83 28.26 -14.87 -4.68
N SER A 84 27.75 -14.42 -5.80
CA SER A 84 26.95 -15.28 -6.67
C SER A 84 27.33 -15.11 -8.12
N GLY A 85 26.94 -16.06 -8.96
CA GLY A 85 27.20 -16.03 -10.39
C GLY A 85 26.02 -16.57 -11.19
N ASN A 86 26.01 -16.27 -12.48
CA ASN A 86 25.12 -16.86 -13.48
C ASN A 86 25.89 -17.94 -14.24
N TYR A 87 25.39 -19.17 -14.21
CA TYR A 87 25.93 -20.25 -15.01
C TYR A 87 25.27 -20.31 -16.37
N LYS A 88 26.07 -20.15 -17.43
CA LYS A 88 25.60 -20.17 -18.82
C LYS A 88 26.65 -20.73 -19.76
N ASN A 89 26.29 -21.64 -20.64
CA ASN A 89 27.18 -22.22 -21.66
C ASN A 89 28.51 -22.75 -21.07
N LYS A 90 28.45 -23.45 -19.91
CA LYS A 90 29.59 -24.01 -19.19
C LYS A 90 30.57 -22.95 -18.65
N LYS A 91 30.13 -21.71 -18.52
CA LYS A 91 30.89 -20.59 -17.98
C LYS A 91 30.10 -19.92 -16.86
N ILE A 92 30.78 -19.36 -15.88
CA ILE A 92 30.18 -18.59 -14.79
C ILE A 92 30.49 -17.12 -14.99
N TYR A 93 29.47 -16.28 -14.89
CA TYR A 93 29.53 -14.83 -14.94
C TYR A 93 29.15 -14.26 -13.57
N ASP A 94 29.87 -13.28 -13.08
CA ASP A 94 29.56 -12.64 -11.79
C ASP A 94 28.13 -12.06 -11.77
N TYR A 95 27.48 -12.19 -10.62
CA TYR A 95 26.22 -11.51 -10.35
C TYR A 95 26.24 -10.89 -8.93
N PRO A 96 25.88 -9.60 -8.75
CA PRO A 96 25.51 -8.63 -9.80
C PRO A 96 26.61 -8.44 -10.86
N ILE A 97 26.18 -8.18 -12.09
CA ILE A 97 27.10 -7.93 -13.19
C ILE A 97 27.93 -6.72 -12.86
N ASN A 98 29.27 -6.85 -12.94
CA ASN A 98 30.16 -5.74 -12.69
C ASN A 98 31.14 -5.52 -13.85
N LEU A 99 31.48 -4.25 -14.09
CA LEU A 99 32.30 -3.89 -15.24
C LEU A 99 33.78 -4.26 -15.09
N GLU A 100 34.23 -4.47 -13.83
CA GLU A 100 35.60 -4.87 -13.53
C GLU A 100 35.92 -6.25 -14.07
N THR A 101 35.09 -7.26 -13.74
CA THR A 101 35.28 -8.66 -14.19
C THR A 101 34.65 -8.95 -15.56
N ALA A 102 33.68 -8.14 -15.98
CA ALA A 102 33.07 -8.29 -17.31
C ALA A 102 34.10 -8.27 -18.46
N LYS A 103 35.19 -7.50 -18.32
CA LYS A 103 36.27 -7.44 -19.32
C LYS A 103 36.92 -8.79 -19.59
N ASP A 104 37.00 -9.64 -18.56
CA ASP A 104 37.64 -10.96 -18.63
C ASP A 104 36.61 -12.09 -18.86
N GLN A 105 35.34 -11.82 -18.52
CA GLN A 105 34.26 -12.80 -18.59
C GLN A 105 33.54 -12.81 -19.93
N TYR A 106 33.54 -11.68 -20.66
CA TYR A 106 32.91 -11.54 -21.97
C TYR A 106 33.96 -11.44 -23.09
N SER A 107 33.58 -11.75 -24.33
CA SER A 107 34.41 -11.42 -25.49
C SER A 107 34.54 -9.91 -25.65
N LYS A 108 35.54 -9.46 -26.41
CA LYS A 108 35.76 -8.03 -26.65
C LYS A 108 34.53 -7.39 -27.29
N GLU A 109 33.92 -8.08 -28.27
CA GLU A 109 32.73 -7.63 -28.99
C GLU A 109 31.51 -7.52 -28.06
N GLU A 110 31.29 -8.54 -27.17
CA GLU A 110 30.21 -8.52 -26.19
C GLU A 110 30.40 -7.40 -25.17
N PHE A 111 31.62 -7.20 -24.69
CA PHE A 111 31.93 -6.12 -23.75
C PHE A 111 31.70 -4.73 -24.35
N GLU A 112 32.04 -4.53 -25.65
CA GLU A 112 31.74 -3.29 -26.37
C GLU A 112 30.22 -3.06 -26.48
N LEU A 113 29.43 -4.11 -26.72
CA LEU A 113 27.96 -4.02 -26.73
C LEU A 113 27.43 -3.60 -25.36
N ILE A 114 27.89 -4.24 -24.27
CA ILE A 114 27.54 -3.89 -22.89
C ILE A 114 27.86 -2.42 -22.62
N ALA A 115 29.07 -1.99 -22.92
CA ALA A 115 29.53 -0.61 -22.67
C ALA A 115 28.72 0.44 -23.45
N ASN A 116 28.29 0.13 -24.67
CA ASN A 116 27.47 1.02 -25.48
C ASN A 116 26.03 1.07 -24.98
N ASP A 117 25.46 -0.06 -24.62
CA ASP A 117 24.12 -0.16 -24.04
C ASP A 117 24.03 0.66 -22.72
N LEU A 118 25.01 0.51 -21.84
CA LEU A 118 25.05 1.24 -20.56
C LEU A 118 25.20 2.77 -20.73
N LYS A 119 25.89 3.24 -21.78
CA LYS A 119 25.96 4.66 -22.11
C LYS A 119 24.64 5.24 -22.62
N SER A 120 23.73 4.42 -23.11
CA SER A 120 22.44 4.81 -23.67
C SER A 120 21.28 4.75 -22.69
N ILE A 121 21.54 4.52 -21.40
CA ILE A 121 20.51 4.43 -20.36
C ILE A 121 19.76 5.76 -20.24
N ASP A 122 18.43 5.67 -20.30
CA ASP A 122 17.51 6.80 -20.15
C ASP A 122 16.64 6.59 -18.91
N ASN A 123 16.88 7.34 -17.86
CA ASN A 123 16.15 7.26 -16.59
C ASN A 123 14.66 7.55 -16.75
N LYS A 124 14.23 8.34 -17.74
CA LYS A 124 12.81 8.59 -18.01
C LYS A 124 12.12 7.35 -18.55
N LYS A 125 12.78 6.60 -19.42
CA LYS A 125 12.27 5.30 -19.91
C LYS A 125 12.21 4.28 -18.79
N LEU A 126 13.18 4.28 -17.88
CA LEU A 126 13.22 3.38 -16.74
C LEU A 126 11.99 3.58 -15.84
N SER A 127 11.67 4.82 -15.48
CA SER A 127 10.53 5.14 -14.62
C SER A 127 9.17 4.91 -15.26
N SER A 128 9.08 4.93 -16.60
CA SER A 128 7.85 4.70 -17.36
C SER A 128 7.62 3.26 -17.81
N SER A 129 8.51 2.34 -17.48
CA SER A 129 8.42 0.92 -17.87
C SER A 129 7.17 0.25 -17.28
N LYS A 130 6.38 -0.38 -18.13
CA LYS A 130 5.12 -1.04 -17.75
C LYS A 130 5.32 -2.47 -17.25
N ASN A 131 6.36 -3.13 -17.72
CA ASN A 131 6.67 -4.51 -17.38
C ASN A 131 8.17 -4.71 -17.15
N TYR A 132 8.52 -5.89 -16.65
CA TYR A 132 9.89 -6.27 -16.34
C TYR A 132 10.82 -6.19 -17.56
N TYR A 133 10.36 -6.65 -18.73
CA TYR A 133 11.17 -6.66 -19.95
C TYR A 133 11.58 -5.26 -20.38
N GLU A 134 10.65 -4.30 -20.38
CA GLU A 134 10.93 -2.90 -20.70
C GLU A 134 11.89 -2.28 -19.67
N TYR A 135 11.67 -2.56 -18.37
CA TYR A 135 12.51 -2.08 -17.29
C TYR A 135 13.96 -2.54 -17.44
N VAL A 136 14.16 -3.85 -17.64
CA VAL A 136 15.51 -4.40 -17.75
C VAL A 136 16.25 -3.87 -18.96
N ARG A 137 15.58 -3.76 -20.10
CA ARG A 137 16.20 -3.17 -21.31
C ARG A 137 16.58 -1.71 -21.11
N SER A 138 15.79 -0.97 -20.36
CA SER A 138 16.09 0.41 -20.02
C SER A 138 17.25 0.56 -19.02
N LEU A 139 17.43 -0.42 -18.12
CA LEU A 139 18.48 -0.41 -17.09
C LEU A 139 19.82 -1.01 -17.56
N ALA A 140 19.76 -2.13 -18.28
CA ALA A 140 20.93 -2.95 -18.60
C ALA A 140 21.29 -2.97 -20.09
N GLY A 141 20.43 -2.36 -20.93
CA GLY A 141 20.56 -2.45 -22.39
C GLY A 141 20.08 -3.76 -22.97
N ASN A 142 20.13 -3.85 -24.29
CA ASN A 142 19.56 -5.00 -25.00
C ASN A 142 20.37 -6.28 -24.78
N PHE A 143 21.68 -6.20 -24.85
CA PHE A 143 22.54 -7.37 -24.76
C PHE A 143 22.42 -8.09 -23.42
N LEU A 144 22.54 -7.38 -22.31
CA LEU A 144 22.42 -7.98 -20.97
C LEU A 144 21.00 -8.43 -20.68
N ALA A 145 19.99 -7.66 -21.11
CA ALA A 145 18.59 -8.03 -20.95
C ALA A 145 18.29 -9.39 -21.56
N GLU A 146 18.68 -9.60 -22.82
CA GLU A 146 18.46 -10.87 -23.54
C GLU A 146 19.36 -11.98 -23.03
N SER A 147 20.59 -11.67 -22.59
CA SER A 147 21.55 -12.68 -22.18
C SER A 147 21.28 -13.27 -20.80
N PHE A 148 20.80 -12.45 -19.82
CA PHE A 148 20.71 -12.88 -18.42
C PHE A 148 19.37 -12.62 -17.74
N PHE A 149 18.58 -11.65 -18.24
CA PHE A 149 17.38 -11.20 -17.53
C PHE A 149 16.05 -11.60 -18.19
N THR A 150 16.09 -12.41 -19.24
CA THR A 150 14.85 -12.87 -19.89
C THR A 150 14.47 -14.29 -19.47
N PHE A 151 15.40 -15.23 -19.41
CA PHE A 151 15.10 -16.64 -19.16
C PHE A 151 15.00 -16.98 -17.68
N TYR A 152 15.90 -16.47 -16.84
CA TYR A 152 15.87 -16.73 -15.39
C TYR A 152 14.54 -16.27 -14.75
N PRO A 153 14.04 -15.04 -14.99
CA PRO A 153 12.75 -14.63 -14.45
C PRO A 153 11.59 -15.47 -14.96
N LYS A 154 11.60 -15.88 -16.23
CA LYS A 154 10.57 -16.77 -16.77
C LYS A 154 10.54 -18.11 -16.06
N LYS A 155 11.70 -18.67 -15.73
CA LYS A 155 11.85 -19.92 -14.98
C LYS A 155 11.34 -19.79 -13.54
N LEU A 156 11.68 -18.69 -12.88
CA LEU A 156 11.28 -18.40 -11.51
C LEU A 156 9.78 -18.05 -11.42
N TRP A 157 9.28 -17.17 -12.28
CA TRP A 157 7.91 -16.63 -12.20
C TRP A 157 6.89 -17.40 -13.04
N GLY A 158 7.33 -18.28 -13.95
CA GLY A 158 6.46 -19.08 -14.79
C GLY A 158 5.70 -18.32 -15.88
N ILE A 159 5.92 -17.02 -16.01
CA ILE A 159 5.26 -16.14 -16.99
C ILE A 159 6.32 -15.42 -17.85
N ASP A 160 5.89 -14.90 -19.00
CA ASP A 160 6.78 -14.11 -19.86
C ASP A 160 7.17 -12.80 -19.15
N THR A 161 8.40 -12.32 -19.40
CA THR A 161 8.90 -11.09 -18.80
C THR A 161 8.12 -9.83 -19.22
N LYS A 162 7.35 -9.89 -20.31
CA LYS A 162 6.41 -8.83 -20.73
C LYS A 162 5.12 -8.81 -19.91
N ASP A 163 4.77 -9.94 -19.31
CA ASP A 163 3.60 -10.08 -18.44
C ASP A 163 3.97 -9.93 -16.95
N LEU A 164 5.27 -9.88 -16.63
CA LEU A 164 5.80 -9.66 -15.30
C LEU A 164 5.84 -8.15 -14.98
N SER A 165 5.39 -7.75 -13.80
CA SER A 165 5.35 -6.35 -13.38
C SER A 165 6.75 -5.73 -13.27
N ALA A 166 6.90 -4.48 -13.72
CA ALA A 166 8.14 -3.72 -13.57
C ALA A 166 8.49 -3.42 -12.10
N ARG A 167 7.53 -3.40 -11.19
CA ARG A 167 7.76 -3.08 -9.77
C ARG A 167 8.69 -4.03 -9.04
N PHE A 168 8.78 -5.26 -9.52
CA PHE A 168 9.69 -6.24 -8.95
C PHE A 168 11.16 -6.03 -9.36
N ALA A 169 11.38 -5.57 -10.59
CA ALA A 169 12.69 -5.46 -11.23
C ALA A 169 13.74 -4.64 -10.43
N PRO A 170 13.40 -3.46 -9.85
CA PRO A 170 14.37 -2.61 -9.16
C PRO A 170 15.10 -3.27 -7.99
N ARG A 171 14.50 -4.29 -7.39
CA ARG A 171 15.07 -5.00 -6.25
C ARG A 171 15.96 -6.19 -6.63
N ARG A 172 15.99 -6.55 -7.93
CA ARG A 172 16.58 -7.80 -8.40
C ARG A 172 17.59 -7.64 -9.52
N ILE A 173 17.79 -6.43 -10.01
CA ILE A 173 18.74 -6.17 -11.09
C ILE A 173 19.67 -5.07 -10.65
N GLU A 174 20.94 -5.41 -10.63
CA GLU A 174 21.99 -4.49 -10.25
C GLU A 174 23.18 -4.66 -11.20
N ILE A 175 23.71 -3.55 -11.67
CA ILE A 175 24.96 -3.46 -12.44
C ILE A 175 25.91 -2.60 -11.63
N ARG A 176 27.14 -3.06 -11.42
CA ARG A 176 28.13 -2.43 -10.56
C ARG A 176 29.39 -2.07 -11.36
N GLU A 177 30.14 -1.14 -10.85
CA GLU A 177 31.45 -0.84 -11.41
C GLU A 177 32.49 -1.87 -10.98
N LYS A 178 32.42 -2.31 -9.71
CA LYS A 178 33.37 -3.23 -9.08
C LYS A 178 32.71 -4.48 -8.55
N ARG A 179 33.50 -5.55 -8.41
CA ARG A 179 33.09 -6.78 -7.72
C ARG A 179 33.07 -6.54 -6.22
N ILE A 180 31.93 -6.41 -5.63
CA ILE A 180 31.71 -6.26 -4.19
C ILE A 180 30.71 -7.29 -3.68
N PRO A 181 30.83 -7.77 -2.42
CA PRO A 181 29.92 -8.76 -1.88
C PRO A 181 28.45 -8.31 -1.93
N PHE A 182 27.53 -9.29 -1.91
CA PHE A 182 26.10 -9.04 -1.77
C PHE A 182 25.80 -8.34 -0.45
N HIS A 183 24.91 -7.35 -0.47
CA HIS A 183 24.48 -6.61 0.71
C HIS A 183 25.59 -5.91 1.50
N SER A 184 26.79 -5.76 0.91
CA SER A 184 27.89 -5.01 1.51
C SER A 184 27.69 -3.50 1.35
N GLY A 185 28.29 -2.73 2.28
CA GLY A 185 28.28 -1.27 2.24
C GLY A 185 28.60 -0.68 3.61
N PRO A 186 28.94 0.62 3.68
CA PRO A 186 29.21 1.27 4.96
C PRO A 186 28.04 1.15 5.93
N GLY A 187 28.29 0.63 7.14
CA GLY A 187 27.28 0.47 8.18
C GLY A 187 26.28 -0.66 7.96
N ARG A 188 26.46 -1.52 6.95
CA ARG A 188 25.62 -2.70 6.72
C ARG A 188 26.27 -3.95 7.28
N PHE A 189 25.47 -4.77 7.93
CA PHE A 189 25.80 -6.13 8.30
C PHE A 189 25.32 -7.08 7.20
N ALA A 190 26.15 -8.07 6.86
CA ALA A 190 25.75 -9.26 6.13
C ALA A 190 26.40 -10.47 6.79
N GLY A 191 25.67 -11.57 6.93
CA GLY A 191 26.16 -12.73 7.64
C GLY A 191 25.21 -13.92 7.60
N ILE A 192 25.52 -14.87 8.43
CA ILE A 192 24.81 -16.15 8.63
C ILE A 192 24.57 -16.39 10.12
N ILE A 193 23.73 -17.39 10.40
CA ILE A 193 23.63 -17.95 11.74
C ILE A 193 24.21 -19.36 11.67
N GLU A 194 25.27 -19.62 12.47
CA GLU A 194 25.87 -20.92 12.57
C GLU A 194 24.88 -21.93 13.15
N GLY A 195 24.83 -23.13 12.56
CA GLY A 195 23.88 -24.18 12.90
C GLY A 195 22.62 -24.18 11.99
N GLY A 196 22.53 -23.24 11.05
CA GLY A 196 21.46 -23.15 10.09
C GLY A 196 20.49 -21.99 10.37
N CYS A 197 19.66 -21.65 9.37
CA CYS A 197 18.74 -20.51 9.46
C CYS A 197 17.61 -20.74 10.49
N GLY A 198 17.27 -21.98 10.80
CA GLY A 198 16.26 -22.36 11.78
C GLY A 198 16.64 -22.06 13.23
N VAL A 199 17.91 -21.84 13.52
CA VAL A 199 18.40 -21.54 14.89
C VAL A 199 17.73 -20.28 15.45
N LEU A 200 17.50 -19.25 14.64
CA LEU A 200 16.77 -18.06 15.07
C LEU A 200 15.31 -18.39 15.43
N ALA A 201 14.66 -19.18 14.61
CA ALA A 201 13.26 -19.56 14.84
C ALA A 201 13.11 -20.42 16.09
N GLU A 202 14.07 -21.35 16.32
CA GLU A 202 14.13 -22.18 17.53
C GLU A 202 14.34 -21.32 18.77
N ALA A 203 15.30 -20.38 18.75
CA ALA A 203 15.55 -19.48 19.87
C ALA A 203 14.32 -18.62 20.22
N ILE A 204 13.64 -18.08 19.23
CA ILE A 204 12.39 -17.33 19.44
C ILE A 204 11.31 -18.25 20.03
N TYR A 205 11.19 -19.47 19.53
CA TYR A 205 10.22 -20.45 20.02
C TYR A 205 10.47 -20.82 21.48
N GLU A 206 11.72 -21.07 21.86
CA GLU A 206 12.11 -21.39 23.24
C GLU A 206 11.71 -20.25 24.19
N GLU A 207 12.04 -19.01 23.84
CA GLU A 207 11.65 -17.83 24.65
C GLU A 207 10.13 -17.65 24.72
N ILE A 208 9.38 -17.91 23.63
CA ILE A 208 7.91 -17.92 23.65
C ILE A 208 7.37 -18.90 24.72
N ILE A 209 7.94 -20.11 24.79
CA ILE A 209 7.52 -21.11 25.78
C ILE A 209 7.88 -20.68 27.19
N GLU A 210 9.10 -20.16 27.40
CA GLU A 210 9.55 -19.63 28.70
C GLU A 210 8.67 -18.50 29.22
N LEU A 211 8.18 -17.63 28.33
CA LEU A 211 7.25 -16.55 28.66
C LEU A 211 5.80 -17.00 28.81
N GLY A 212 5.52 -18.29 28.70
CA GLY A 212 4.21 -18.89 28.89
C GLY A 212 3.28 -18.79 27.67
N GLY A 213 3.82 -18.55 26.49
CA GLY A 213 3.09 -18.62 25.23
C GLY A 213 2.66 -20.05 24.90
N LYS A 214 1.51 -20.18 24.25
CA LYS A 214 1.00 -21.48 23.80
C LYS A 214 1.27 -21.67 22.32
N VAL A 215 1.93 -22.78 21.94
CA VAL A 215 2.13 -23.16 20.54
C VAL A 215 1.40 -24.45 20.25
N ILE A 216 0.65 -24.49 19.16
CA ILE A 216 -0.15 -25.65 18.73
C ILE A 216 0.36 -26.06 17.35
N PHE A 217 0.98 -27.20 17.27
CA PHE A 217 1.49 -27.79 16.04
C PHE A 217 0.45 -28.69 15.37
N ASP A 218 0.74 -29.11 14.14
CA ASP A 218 -0.09 -29.99 13.33
C ASP A 218 -1.54 -29.49 13.25
N SER A 219 -1.71 -28.19 13.17
CA SER A 219 -3.02 -27.50 13.24
C SER A 219 -3.19 -26.50 12.09
N LYS A 220 -3.55 -27.01 10.92
CA LYS A 220 -3.83 -26.22 9.74
C LYS A 220 -5.26 -25.65 9.81
N ILE A 221 -5.39 -24.35 9.83
CA ILE A 221 -6.71 -23.69 9.82
C ILE A 221 -7.38 -23.92 8.47
N GLU A 222 -8.58 -24.51 8.48
CA GLU A 222 -9.39 -24.80 7.28
C GLU A 222 -10.71 -24.06 7.25
N LYS A 223 -11.15 -23.48 8.36
CA LYS A 223 -12.38 -22.70 8.43
C LYS A 223 -12.27 -21.54 9.42
N ILE A 224 -12.82 -20.39 9.03
CA ILE A 224 -12.95 -19.21 9.88
C ILE A 224 -14.43 -18.84 9.93
N GLU A 225 -14.97 -18.63 11.13
CA GLU A 225 -16.35 -18.19 11.34
C GLU A 225 -16.38 -16.81 11.97
N THR A 226 -17.24 -15.95 11.43
CA THR A 226 -17.39 -14.55 11.85
C THR A 226 -18.77 -14.26 12.40
N ASP A 227 -18.90 -13.19 13.17
CA ASP A 227 -20.20 -12.66 13.58
C ASP A 227 -20.80 -11.72 12.51
N LYS A 228 -21.98 -11.20 12.79
CA LYS A 228 -22.68 -10.24 11.91
C LYS A 228 -21.97 -8.90 11.73
N TYR A 229 -20.91 -8.63 12.50
CA TYR A 229 -20.08 -7.44 12.41
C TYR A 229 -18.70 -7.74 11.83
N ASN A 230 -18.53 -8.92 11.22
CA ASN A 230 -17.27 -9.42 10.66
C ASN A 230 -16.15 -9.66 11.68
N ASN A 231 -16.44 -9.74 12.98
CA ASN A 231 -15.39 -10.19 13.92
C ASN A 231 -15.20 -11.70 13.80
N ILE A 232 -13.95 -12.13 13.70
CA ILE A 232 -13.60 -13.55 13.73
C ILE A 232 -13.91 -14.10 15.13
N LYS A 233 -14.80 -15.09 15.22
CA LYS A 233 -15.24 -15.73 16.45
C LYS A 233 -14.60 -17.08 16.67
N PHE A 234 -14.37 -17.83 15.61
CA PHE A 234 -13.81 -19.17 15.67
C PHE A 234 -12.83 -19.42 14.55
N LEU A 235 -11.74 -20.11 14.90
CA LEU A 235 -10.84 -20.76 13.97
C LEU A 235 -11.03 -22.27 14.11
N LYS A 236 -11.12 -23.00 13.01
CA LYS A 236 -11.18 -24.47 13.00
C LYS A 236 -10.05 -25.05 12.18
N ASP A 237 -9.38 -26.04 12.75
CA ASP A 237 -8.32 -26.76 12.04
C ASP A 237 -8.84 -28.01 11.29
N GLN A 238 -7.97 -28.68 10.56
CA GLN A 238 -8.25 -29.89 9.80
C GLN A 238 -8.74 -31.06 10.69
N ASN A 239 -8.46 -31.03 12.00
CA ASN A 239 -8.86 -32.02 12.98
C ASN A 239 -10.19 -31.67 13.67
N ASN A 240 -10.89 -30.62 13.19
CA ASN A 240 -12.09 -30.02 13.79
C ASN A 240 -11.90 -29.44 15.21
N ASN A 241 -10.67 -29.21 15.64
CA ASN A 241 -10.45 -28.43 16.86
C ASN A 241 -10.92 -27.00 16.63
N THR A 242 -11.61 -26.46 17.62
CA THR A 242 -12.17 -25.10 17.54
C THR A 242 -11.48 -24.18 18.54
N TYR A 243 -10.96 -23.07 18.06
CA TYR A 243 -10.33 -22.03 18.87
C TYR A 243 -11.25 -20.82 18.94
N LEU A 244 -11.73 -20.52 20.14
CA LEU A 244 -12.61 -19.39 20.40
C LEU A 244 -11.78 -18.09 20.43
N THR A 245 -12.01 -17.22 19.46
CA THR A 245 -11.29 -15.93 19.28
C THR A 245 -12.12 -14.72 19.72
N GLU A 246 -13.22 -14.95 20.43
CA GLU A 246 -14.08 -13.89 20.98
C GLU A 246 -13.25 -12.96 21.89
N ASP A 247 -13.38 -11.66 21.69
CA ASP A 247 -12.59 -10.61 22.36
C ASP A 247 -11.07 -10.74 22.18
N SER A 248 -10.62 -11.36 21.10
CA SER A 248 -9.23 -11.57 20.76
C SER A 248 -8.86 -10.91 19.43
N CYS A 249 -7.59 -10.61 19.22
CA CYS A 249 -7.06 -10.29 17.90
C CYS A 249 -6.55 -11.56 17.24
N VAL A 250 -6.79 -11.69 15.95
CA VAL A 250 -6.25 -12.73 15.08
C VAL A 250 -5.19 -12.11 14.19
N ILE A 251 -3.98 -12.66 14.18
CA ILE A 251 -2.87 -12.22 13.34
C ILE A 251 -2.56 -13.34 12.38
N SER A 252 -2.75 -13.09 11.08
CA SER A 252 -2.48 -14.06 10.02
C SER A 252 -1.12 -13.83 9.39
N THR A 253 -0.29 -14.85 9.31
CA THR A 253 0.96 -14.83 8.55
C THR A 253 0.94 -15.77 7.35
N ILE A 254 -0.19 -16.44 7.11
CA ILE A 254 -0.39 -17.33 5.96
C ILE A 254 -0.63 -16.53 4.66
N PRO A 255 -0.48 -17.16 3.48
CA PRO A 255 -0.66 -16.47 2.20
C PRO A 255 -2.00 -15.73 2.10
N ILE A 256 -1.95 -14.49 1.58
CA ILE A 256 -3.13 -13.60 1.49
C ILE A 256 -4.28 -14.23 0.67
N ASP A 257 -3.98 -15.01 -0.34
CA ASP A 257 -5.01 -15.71 -1.13
C ASP A 257 -5.71 -16.79 -0.30
N LYS A 258 -5.00 -17.46 0.61
CA LYS A 258 -5.56 -18.48 1.51
C LYS A 258 -6.45 -17.85 2.58
N ILE A 259 -5.99 -16.82 3.28
CA ILE A 259 -6.82 -16.14 4.30
C ILE A 259 -8.05 -15.49 3.67
N THR A 260 -7.92 -14.90 2.47
CA THR A 260 -9.05 -14.34 1.73
C THR A 260 -10.11 -15.40 1.43
N LYS A 261 -9.70 -16.59 0.95
CA LYS A 261 -10.61 -17.71 0.66
C LYS A 261 -11.24 -18.31 1.92
N LEU A 262 -10.48 -18.41 3.02
CA LEU A 262 -11.01 -18.90 4.31
C LEU A 262 -12.10 -17.98 4.88
N LEU A 263 -12.09 -16.71 4.51
CA LEU A 263 -13.10 -15.71 4.85
C LEU A 263 -14.18 -15.54 3.75
N GLU A 264 -14.27 -16.51 2.82
CA GLU A 264 -15.23 -16.54 1.70
C GLU A 264 -15.05 -15.40 0.67
N GLY A 265 -13.90 -14.72 0.69
CA GLY A 265 -13.53 -13.72 -0.31
C GLY A 265 -13.03 -14.35 -1.62
N LYS A 266 -13.02 -13.55 -2.67
CA LYS A 266 -12.52 -13.95 -4.00
C LYS A 266 -11.22 -13.22 -4.30
N THR A 267 -10.25 -13.94 -4.85
CA THR A 267 -8.97 -13.36 -5.28
C THR A 267 -8.38 -14.19 -6.43
N GLU A 268 -7.74 -13.51 -7.35
CA GLU A 268 -6.96 -14.11 -8.45
C GLU A 268 -5.46 -14.10 -8.13
N LEU A 269 -5.07 -13.62 -6.95
CA LEU A 269 -3.69 -13.70 -6.50
C LEU A 269 -3.25 -15.17 -6.39
N TYR A 270 -2.01 -15.43 -6.81
CA TYR A 270 -1.40 -16.74 -6.73
C TYR A 270 0.05 -16.64 -6.29
N PHE A 271 0.60 -17.76 -5.86
CA PHE A 271 1.99 -17.90 -5.49
C PHE A 271 2.65 -18.99 -6.35
N ARG A 272 3.99 -18.88 -6.48
CA ARG A 272 4.82 -19.97 -6.96
C ARG A 272 5.29 -20.80 -5.79
N LYS A 273 5.20 -22.11 -5.88
CA LYS A 273 5.79 -23.04 -4.91
C LYS A 273 7.23 -23.36 -5.26
N ILE A 274 7.99 -23.77 -4.27
CA ILE A 274 9.38 -24.22 -4.44
C ILE A 274 9.50 -25.66 -4.00
N ILE A 275 10.12 -26.46 -4.88
CA ILE A 275 10.65 -27.77 -4.53
C ILE A 275 12.16 -27.61 -4.30
N LEU A 276 12.63 -28.07 -3.16
CA LEU A 276 14.05 -28.13 -2.84
C LEU A 276 14.55 -29.56 -3.02
N ILE A 277 15.59 -29.72 -3.82
CA ILE A 277 16.32 -30.99 -3.94
C ILE A 277 17.68 -30.79 -3.30
N ASN A 278 17.89 -31.39 -2.12
CA ASN A 278 19.12 -31.29 -1.35
C ASN A 278 19.94 -32.57 -1.53
N ILE A 279 21.06 -32.44 -2.21
CA ILE A 279 21.95 -33.54 -2.54
C ILE A 279 23.12 -33.46 -1.57
N VAL A 280 23.27 -34.48 -0.71
CA VAL A 280 24.39 -34.64 0.25
C VAL A 280 25.44 -35.48 -0.44
N ILE A 281 26.67 -34.97 -0.45
CA ILE A 281 27.83 -35.66 -1.03
C ILE A 281 28.95 -35.79 0.03
N ASP A 282 29.67 -36.88 -0.05
CA ASP A 282 30.94 -37.09 0.69
C ASP A 282 32.12 -36.84 -0.27
N GLY A 283 32.73 -35.67 -0.14
CA GLY A 283 33.75 -35.18 -1.07
C GLY A 283 34.06 -33.70 -0.94
N ASP A 284 34.89 -33.24 -1.85
CA ASP A 284 35.24 -31.83 -1.94
C ASP A 284 34.07 -30.95 -2.37
N ASP A 285 34.14 -29.70 -1.95
CA ASP A 285 33.16 -28.67 -2.41
C ASP A 285 33.20 -28.53 -3.95
N PRO A 286 32.10 -28.87 -4.66
CA PRO A 286 32.12 -28.94 -6.12
C PRO A 286 32.00 -27.58 -6.79
N PHE A 287 31.68 -26.53 -6.03
CA PHE A 287 31.52 -25.20 -6.60
C PHE A 287 32.84 -24.42 -6.61
N PRO A 288 33.03 -23.53 -7.60
CA PRO A 288 34.15 -22.61 -7.59
C PRO A 288 34.16 -21.80 -6.28
N LYS A 289 35.34 -21.67 -5.65
CA LYS A 289 35.49 -21.07 -4.32
C LYS A 289 34.95 -19.64 -4.18
N ASP A 290 34.79 -18.96 -5.30
CA ASP A 290 34.36 -17.56 -5.35
C ASP A 290 32.84 -17.35 -5.35
N TYR A 291 32.02 -18.43 -5.32
CA TYR A 291 30.56 -18.30 -5.41
C TYR A 291 29.84 -19.17 -4.39
N ASP A 292 28.98 -18.57 -3.57
CA ASP A 292 28.14 -19.26 -2.59
C ASP A 292 26.91 -19.92 -3.24
N TRP A 293 26.40 -19.33 -4.34
CA TRP A 293 25.35 -19.91 -5.15
C TRP A 293 25.44 -19.47 -6.62
N LEU A 294 24.79 -20.22 -7.48
CA LEU A 294 24.71 -19.95 -8.92
C LEU A 294 23.25 -19.91 -9.37
N TYR A 295 22.97 -18.98 -10.28
CA TYR A 295 21.71 -18.89 -11.00
C TYR A 295 21.83 -19.59 -12.35
N PHE A 296 20.73 -20.24 -12.79
CA PHE A 296 20.66 -21.01 -14.01
C PHE A 296 19.51 -20.52 -14.88
N ASP A 297 19.83 -20.02 -16.06
CA ASP A 297 18.87 -19.57 -17.06
C ASP A 297 18.56 -20.60 -18.14
N SER A 298 19.31 -21.70 -18.23
CA SER A 298 19.11 -22.76 -19.21
C SER A 298 17.83 -23.55 -18.98
N GLN A 299 17.18 -23.95 -20.09
CA GLN A 299 16.05 -24.88 -20.06
C GLN A 299 16.48 -26.34 -19.87
N ASP A 300 17.77 -26.64 -19.95
CA ASP A 300 18.32 -27.99 -19.85
C ASP A 300 18.40 -28.51 -18.41
N CYS A 301 18.00 -27.73 -17.42
CA CYS A 301 17.97 -28.16 -16.02
C CYS A 301 16.67 -27.70 -15.36
N PRO A 302 16.12 -28.43 -14.36
CA PRO A 302 14.85 -28.07 -13.73
C PRO A 302 14.97 -26.88 -12.78
N PHE A 303 16.11 -26.73 -12.11
CA PHE A 303 16.35 -25.71 -11.10
C PHE A 303 16.70 -24.34 -11.70
N HIS A 304 16.38 -23.28 -10.96
CA HIS A 304 16.72 -21.90 -11.31
C HIS A 304 17.91 -21.36 -10.47
N ARG A 305 18.16 -21.97 -9.30
CA ARG A 305 19.28 -21.64 -8.41
C ARG A 305 19.83 -22.90 -7.77
N VAL A 306 21.13 -22.94 -7.55
CA VAL A 306 21.79 -23.96 -6.75
C VAL A 306 22.74 -23.26 -5.77
N GLY A 307 22.65 -23.59 -4.49
CA GLY A 307 23.53 -23.10 -3.44
C GLY A 307 24.29 -24.24 -2.79
N VAL A 308 25.46 -23.95 -2.21
CA VAL A 308 26.20 -24.89 -1.38
C VAL A 308 25.93 -24.55 0.09
N GLN A 309 25.07 -25.31 0.74
CA GLN A 309 24.59 -24.99 2.07
C GLN A 309 25.72 -24.98 3.11
N THR A 310 26.70 -25.85 2.98
CA THR A 310 27.89 -25.90 3.86
C THR A 310 28.71 -24.61 3.84
N ARG A 311 28.51 -23.71 2.88
CA ARG A 311 29.09 -22.35 2.85
C ARG A 311 28.31 -21.35 3.68
N PHE A 312 27.06 -21.66 4.02
CA PHE A 312 26.24 -20.82 4.89
C PHE A 312 26.42 -21.20 6.36
N SER A 313 26.56 -22.48 6.66
CA SER A 313 26.94 -22.95 8.01
C SER A 313 27.60 -24.30 7.94
N ARG A 314 28.62 -24.47 8.77
CA ARG A 314 29.32 -25.76 8.98
C ARG A 314 28.96 -26.39 10.30
N GLU A 315 28.42 -25.64 11.24
CA GLU A 315 28.00 -26.19 12.54
C GLU A 315 26.95 -27.29 12.32
N ASN A 316 27.10 -28.42 12.99
CA ASN A 316 26.23 -29.58 12.87
C ASN A 316 26.27 -30.29 11.49
N ILE A 317 27.34 -30.08 10.70
CA ILE A 317 27.60 -30.84 9.47
C ILE A 317 28.90 -31.58 9.63
N LYS A 318 28.88 -32.90 9.51
CA LYS A 318 30.04 -33.76 9.62
C LYS A 318 31.09 -33.40 8.58
N ASP A 319 32.34 -33.42 9.01
CA ASP A 319 33.48 -33.15 8.13
C ASP A 319 33.51 -34.07 6.90
N GLY A 320 33.80 -33.49 5.74
CA GLY A 320 33.79 -34.16 4.44
C GLY A 320 32.47 -34.10 3.72
N LEU A 321 31.35 -33.82 4.39
CA LEU A 321 30.05 -33.66 3.73
C LEU A 321 29.87 -32.27 3.13
N GLN A 322 29.24 -32.23 1.94
CA GLN A 322 28.74 -31.03 1.30
C GLN A 322 27.26 -31.20 0.99
N ILE A 323 26.52 -30.10 0.97
CA ILE A 323 25.09 -30.14 0.66
C ILE A 323 24.81 -29.14 -0.47
N LEU A 324 24.37 -29.66 -1.62
CA LEU A 324 23.90 -28.88 -2.77
C LEU A 324 22.40 -28.73 -2.67
N CYS A 325 21.91 -27.50 -2.59
CA CYS A 325 20.49 -27.20 -2.57
C CYS A 325 20.04 -26.66 -3.92
N CYS A 326 19.28 -27.47 -4.69
CA CYS A 326 18.67 -27.08 -5.96
C CYS A 326 17.26 -26.54 -5.71
N GLU A 327 16.96 -25.33 -6.18
CA GLU A 327 15.65 -24.71 -6.04
C GLU A 327 14.90 -24.74 -7.37
N ILE A 328 13.69 -25.32 -7.36
CA ILE A 328 12.82 -25.51 -8.53
C ILE A 328 11.52 -24.78 -8.26
N ALA A 329 11.22 -23.73 -9.07
CA ALA A 329 9.99 -22.98 -8.96
C ALA A 329 8.91 -23.54 -9.89
N LEU A 330 7.74 -23.85 -9.32
CA LEU A 330 6.62 -24.45 -10.02
C LEU A 330 5.32 -23.66 -9.78
N ASP A 331 4.31 -23.90 -10.61
CA ASP A 331 2.98 -23.41 -10.30
C ASP A 331 2.42 -24.16 -9.08
N ASP A 332 1.69 -23.47 -8.20
CA ASP A 332 1.15 -24.08 -6.97
C ASP A 332 0.23 -25.28 -7.26
N LYS A 333 -0.41 -25.28 -8.42
CA LYS A 333 -1.31 -26.36 -8.87
C LYS A 333 -0.62 -27.45 -9.70
N GLU A 334 0.64 -27.28 -10.04
CA GLU A 334 1.38 -28.23 -10.86
C GLU A 334 1.69 -29.52 -10.08
N LEU A 335 1.20 -30.63 -10.59
CA LEU A 335 1.51 -31.94 -10.06
C LEU A 335 2.80 -32.44 -10.72
N VAL A 336 3.83 -32.70 -9.93
CA VAL A 336 5.14 -33.16 -10.40
C VAL A 336 5.54 -34.43 -9.69
N ASP A 337 6.27 -35.27 -10.38
CA ASP A 337 6.96 -36.39 -9.79
C ASP A 337 8.29 -35.90 -9.19
N ILE A 338 8.39 -35.91 -7.87
CA ILE A 338 9.57 -35.42 -7.14
C ILE A 338 10.78 -36.33 -7.44
N ASP A 339 10.59 -37.64 -7.55
CA ASP A 339 11.67 -38.56 -7.89
C ASP A 339 12.26 -38.29 -9.27
N ASP A 340 11.42 -37.88 -10.22
CA ASP A 340 11.88 -37.48 -11.56
C ASP A 340 12.67 -36.15 -11.51
N LEU A 341 12.21 -35.18 -10.72
CA LEU A 341 12.96 -33.93 -10.50
C LEU A 341 14.32 -34.16 -9.83
N GLU A 342 14.40 -35.08 -8.88
CA GLU A 342 15.68 -35.49 -8.29
C GLU A 342 16.64 -36.01 -9.33
N LYS A 343 16.20 -37.00 -10.15
CA LYS A 343 17.00 -37.56 -11.23
C LYS A 343 17.45 -36.50 -12.22
N GLN A 344 16.55 -35.67 -12.69
CA GLN A 344 16.87 -34.57 -13.60
C GLN A 344 17.89 -33.61 -13.01
N SER A 345 17.77 -33.28 -11.71
CA SER A 345 18.70 -32.39 -11.02
C SER A 345 20.10 -32.99 -10.89
N ILE A 346 20.18 -34.25 -10.48
CA ILE A 346 21.44 -34.99 -10.39
C ILE A 346 22.11 -35.10 -11.77
N GLU A 347 21.35 -35.47 -12.81
CA GLU A 347 21.86 -35.59 -14.17
C GLU A 347 22.37 -34.23 -14.70
N SER A 348 21.60 -33.18 -14.51
CA SER A 348 21.97 -31.82 -14.94
C SER A 348 23.26 -31.36 -14.29
N LEU A 349 23.38 -31.47 -12.96
CA LEU A 349 24.60 -31.10 -12.23
C LEU A 349 25.81 -31.92 -12.66
N SER A 350 25.61 -33.23 -12.89
CA SER A 350 26.68 -34.11 -13.35
C SER A 350 27.18 -33.75 -14.77
N LEU A 351 26.27 -33.41 -15.69
CA LEU A 351 26.61 -32.95 -17.04
C LEU A 351 27.35 -31.59 -17.03
N MET A 352 27.09 -30.80 -16.01
CA MET A 352 27.76 -29.51 -15.78
C MET A 352 29.12 -29.64 -15.08
N ASN A 353 29.50 -30.85 -14.68
CA ASN A 353 30.67 -31.14 -13.83
C ASN A 353 30.64 -30.44 -12.46
N LEU A 354 29.45 -30.19 -11.94
CA LEU A 354 29.20 -29.64 -10.60
C LEU A 354 28.83 -30.71 -9.57
N LEU A 355 28.78 -31.99 -9.98
CA LEU A 355 28.44 -33.12 -9.14
C LEU A 355 29.02 -34.40 -9.74
N LYS A 356 29.62 -35.24 -8.90
CA LYS A 356 29.99 -36.60 -9.23
C LYS A 356 28.98 -37.56 -8.56
N LYS A 357 28.34 -38.39 -9.36
CA LYS A 357 27.24 -39.26 -8.89
C LYS A 357 27.71 -40.27 -7.83
N GLU A 358 28.95 -40.70 -7.93
CA GLU A 358 29.58 -41.60 -6.98
C GLU A 358 29.85 -41.04 -5.58
N GLU A 359 29.83 -39.71 -5.44
CA GLU A 359 29.99 -39.00 -4.17
C GLU A 359 28.67 -38.82 -3.42
N ILE A 360 27.51 -39.11 -4.03
CA ILE A 360 26.19 -38.92 -3.41
C ILE A 360 25.97 -39.93 -2.30
N VAL A 361 25.70 -39.46 -1.09
CA VAL A 361 25.39 -40.28 0.08
C VAL A 361 23.93 -40.21 0.49
N ALA A 362 23.22 -39.10 0.17
CA ALA A 362 21.80 -38.96 0.42
C ALA A 362 21.19 -37.90 -0.52
N CYS A 363 19.87 -37.97 -0.71
CA CYS A 363 19.06 -36.93 -1.38
C CYS A 363 17.79 -36.71 -0.57
N HIS A 364 17.44 -35.44 -0.32
CA HIS A 364 16.26 -35.05 0.43
C HIS A 364 15.49 -33.98 -0.33
N SER A 365 14.22 -34.25 -0.60
CA SER A 365 13.35 -33.37 -1.36
C SER A 365 12.19 -32.86 -0.54
N PHE A 366 11.94 -31.55 -0.63
CA PHE A 366 10.90 -30.87 0.13
C PHE A 366 10.02 -30.02 -0.78
N ASP A 367 8.71 -30.22 -0.75
CA ASP A 367 7.74 -29.21 -1.21
C ASP A 367 7.53 -28.22 -0.07
N ILE A 368 8.16 -27.06 -0.14
CA ILE A 368 8.06 -26.03 0.89
C ILE A 368 6.85 -25.10 0.67
N GLY A 369 6.02 -25.41 -0.32
CA GLY A 369 4.80 -24.71 -0.64
C GLY A 369 5.02 -23.33 -1.26
N PRO A 370 4.09 -22.41 -1.08
CA PRO A 370 4.13 -21.09 -1.69
C PRO A 370 5.26 -20.22 -1.10
N VAL A 371 6.08 -19.66 -2.00
CA VAL A 371 7.23 -18.81 -1.63
C VAL A 371 7.18 -17.46 -2.35
N TYR A 372 6.94 -17.48 -3.66
CA TYR A 372 7.03 -16.27 -4.47
C TYR A 372 5.66 -15.77 -4.90
N PRO A 373 5.28 -14.52 -4.56
CA PRO A 373 4.06 -13.91 -5.11
C PRO A 373 4.11 -13.83 -6.64
N GLY A 374 3.00 -14.08 -7.31
CA GLY A 374 2.90 -13.97 -8.77
C GLY A 374 2.78 -12.50 -9.20
N TYR A 375 3.88 -11.82 -9.46
CA TYR A 375 3.91 -10.41 -9.83
C TYR A 375 3.55 -10.15 -11.30
N TYR A 376 2.39 -10.58 -11.76
CA TYR A 376 1.91 -10.27 -13.11
C TYR A 376 1.49 -8.79 -13.25
N VAL A 377 1.46 -8.27 -14.47
CA VAL A 377 1.00 -6.90 -14.75
C VAL A 377 -0.46 -6.75 -14.31
N GLY A 378 -0.74 -5.82 -13.39
CA GLY A 378 -2.08 -5.59 -12.84
C GLY A 378 -2.39 -6.32 -11.53
N HIS A 379 -1.46 -7.14 -10.99
CA HIS A 379 -1.65 -7.81 -9.69
C HIS A 379 -1.94 -6.83 -8.55
N GLU A 380 -1.48 -5.58 -8.64
CA GLU A 380 -1.71 -4.55 -7.63
C GLU A 380 -3.19 -4.25 -7.41
N HIS A 381 -3.98 -4.34 -8.47
CA HIS A 381 -5.44 -4.16 -8.38
C HIS A 381 -6.10 -5.29 -7.59
N GLU A 382 -5.71 -6.54 -7.87
CA GLU A 382 -6.22 -7.71 -7.13
C GLU A 382 -5.73 -7.72 -5.68
N LEU A 383 -4.47 -7.30 -5.45
CA LEU A 383 -3.94 -7.13 -4.11
C LEU A 383 -4.75 -6.08 -3.32
N SER A 384 -5.01 -4.92 -3.92
CA SER A 384 -5.82 -3.87 -3.30
C SER A 384 -7.24 -4.35 -2.97
N LYS A 385 -7.88 -5.11 -3.84
CA LYS A 385 -9.20 -5.73 -3.55
C LYS A 385 -9.13 -6.67 -2.35
N SER A 386 -8.14 -7.57 -2.34
CA SER A 386 -7.96 -8.52 -1.24
C SER A 386 -7.68 -7.81 0.08
N MET A 387 -6.81 -6.80 0.09
CA MET A 387 -6.51 -6.00 1.28
C MET A 387 -7.74 -5.21 1.77
N THR A 388 -8.51 -4.61 0.86
CA THR A 388 -9.76 -3.92 1.20
C THR A 388 -10.77 -4.89 1.82
N PHE A 389 -10.91 -6.08 1.25
CA PHE A 389 -11.78 -7.13 1.79
C PHE A 389 -11.33 -7.56 3.20
N LEU A 390 -10.04 -7.87 3.39
CA LEU A 390 -9.51 -8.24 4.70
C LEU A 390 -9.64 -7.12 5.73
N GLY A 391 -9.54 -5.86 5.32
CA GLY A 391 -9.77 -4.69 6.16
C GLY A 391 -11.21 -4.54 6.68
N THR A 392 -12.18 -5.33 6.18
CA THR A 392 -13.56 -5.36 6.72
C THR A 392 -13.70 -6.19 8.00
N PHE A 393 -12.65 -6.90 8.42
CA PHE A 393 -12.64 -7.74 9.62
C PHE A 393 -11.90 -7.01 10.77
N PRO A 394 -12.63 -6.44 11.76
CA PRO A 394 -12.06 -5.48 12.72
C PRO A 394 -10.99 -6.07 13.66
N ASN A 395 -11.01 -7.37 13.89
CA ASN A 395 -10.08 -8.08 14.77
C ASN A 395 -9.04 -8.92 14.00
N LEU A 396 -8.93 -8.75 12.68
CA LEU A 396 -7.92 -9.41 11.84
C LEU A 396 -6.78 -8.46 11.52
N TYR A 397 -5.57 -8.94 11.75
CA TYR A 397 -4.32 -8.34 11.30
C TYR A 397 -3.60 -9.35 10.41
N TYR A 398 -2.78 -8.88 9.47
CA TYR A 398 -1.98 -9.76 8.64
C TYR A 398 -0.59 -9.17 8.44
N LEU A 399 0.41 -10.03 8.47
CA LEU A 399 1.81 -9.65 8.46
C LEU A 399 2.69 -10.75 7.87
N GLY A 400 3.75 -10.34 7.18
CA GLY A 400 4.77 -11.23 6.64
C GLY A 400 4.70 -11.37 5.12
N SER A 401 5.78 -11.89 4.54
CA SER A 401 5.98 -11.93 3.09
C SER A 401 4.77 -12.50 2.32
N LEU A 402 4.22 -13.58 2.78
CA LEU A 402 3.10 -14.25 2.09
C LEU A 402 1.76 -13.56 2.37
N ALA A 403 1.56 -13.07 3.59
CA ALA A 403 0.33 -12.39 4.00
C ALA A 403 0.20 -10.98 3.38
N GLU A 404 1.32 -10.31 3.11
CA GLU A 404 1.36 -8.99 2.47
C GLU A 404 1.59 -9.06 0.96
N TYR A 405 1.66 -10.26 0.38
CA TYR A 405 1.99 -10.49 -1.03
C TYR A 405 3.29 -9.79 -1.45
N ALA A 406 4.30 -9.89 -0.61
CA ALA A 406 5.57 -9.21 -0.78
C ALA A 406 6.74 -10.19 -0.65
N TYR A 407 7.74 -10.07 -1.51
CA TYR A 407 9.00 -10.74 -1.31
C TYR A 407 9.87 -9.87 -0.39
N SER A 408 9.88 -10.19 0.91
CA SER A 408 10.54 -9.39 1.94
C SER A 408 11.69 -10.13 2.57
N ASP A 409 12.79 -9.43 2.82
CA ASP A 409 13.94 -9.95 3.54
C ASP A 409 13.65 -10.06 5.05
N GLN A 410 14.38 -10.90 5.76
CA GLN A 410 14.15 -11.16 7.18
C GLN A 410 14.23 -9.90 8.05
N GLN A 411 15.13 -8.97 7.75
CA GLN A 411 15.21 -7.69 8.46
C GLN A 411 13.89 -6.89 8.41
N VAL A 412 13.26 -6.85 7.24
CA VAL A 412 11.98 -6.13 7.04
C VAL A 412 10.86 -6.82 7.82
N ILE A 413 10.84 -8.14 7.78
CA ILE A 413 9.85 -8.94 8.51
C ILE A 413 10.01 -8.75 10.02
N THR A 414 11.25 -8.84 10.52
CA THR A 414 11.54 -8.64 11.95
C THR A 414 11.10 -7.25 12.41
N ALA A 415 11.49 -6.19 11.69
CA ALA A 415 11.10 -4.82 12.02
C ALA A 415 9.57 -4.66 12.07
N LYS A 416 8.88 -5.06 11.02
CA LYS A 416 7.41 -4.97 10.95
C LYS A 416 6.71 -5.78 12.05
N SER A 417 7.27 -6.92 12.44
CA SER A 417 6.72 -7.76 13.52
C SER A 417 6.83 -7.07 14.88
N ILE A 418 7.95 -6.42 15.15
CA ILE A 418 8.16 -5.61 16.36
C ILE A 418 7.20 -4.42 16.36
N ASP A 419 7.08 -3.72 15.24
CA ASP A 419 6.19 -2.56 15.10
C ASP A 419 4.73 -2.94 15.31
N LEU A 420 4.24 -4.00 14.68
CA LEU A 420 2.87 -4.48 14.87
C LEU A 420 2.59 -4.87 16.32
N ALA A 421 3.52 -5.55 16.99
CA ALA A 421 3.36 -5.90 18.40
C ALA A 421 3.28 -4.65 19.30
N ASN A 422 4.11 -3.64 19.02
CA ASN A 422 4.07 -2.35 19.71
C ASN A 422 2.73 -1.64 19.52
N GLU A 423 2.24 -1.57 18.30
CA GLU A 423 0.96 -0.99 17.94
C GLU A 423 -0.19 -1.69 18.67
N LEU A 424 -0.27 -3.01 18.58
CA LEU A 424 -1.34 -3.82 19.19
C LEU A 424 -1.38 -3.67 20.72
N ILE A 425 -0.23 -3.61 21.36
CA ILE A 425 -0.15 -3.38 22.82
C ILE A 425 -0.54 -1.94 23.17
N THR A 426 -0.13 -0.97 22.38
CA THR A 426 -0.51 0.43 22.57
C THR A 426 -2.02 0.59 22.44
N LEU A 427 -2.62 0.04 21.40
CA LEU A 427 -4.07 -0.02 21.22
C LEU A 427 -4.75 -0.71 22.41
N SER A 428 -4.19 -1.81 22.92
CA SER A 428 -4.77 -2.55 24.04
C SER A 428 -4.69 -1.78 25.36
N LYS A 429 -3.61 -1.05 25.61
CA LYS A 429 -3.45 -0.22 26.82
C LYS A 429 -4.41 0.98 26.81
N HIS A 430 -4.64 1.57 25.66
CA HIS A 430 -5.61 2.65 25.50
C HIS A 430 -7.04 2.14 25.71
N VAL A 431 -7.42 1.01 25.13
CA VAL A 431 -8.74 0.38 25.35
C VAL A 431 -8.96 -0.01 26.81
N THR A 432 -7.94 -0.52 27.53
CA THR A 432 -8.10 -0.85 28.97
C THR A 432 -8.10 0.37 29.88
N SER A 433 -7.35 1.43 29.57
CA SER A 433 -7.39 2.67 30.35
C SER A 433 -8.69 3.44 30.13
N ASP A 434 -9.28 3.35 28.95
CA ASP A 434 -10.49 4.06 28.56
C ASP A 434 -11.78 3.35 28.99
N ILE A 435 -11.79 2.01 29.04
CA ILE A 435 -12.89 1.24 29.64
C ILE A 435 -12.99 1.48 31.16
N LEU A 436 -11.88 1.75 31.85
CA LEU A 436 -11.87 2.08 33.26
C LEU A 436 -12.20 3.56 33.56
N LYS A 437 -12.30 4.42 32.56
CA LYS A 437 -12.56 5.85 32.69
C LYS A 437 -13.78 6.34 31.93
N ASN A 438 -14.81 5.58 31.69
CA ASN A 438 -16.08 6.07 31.11
C ASN A 438 -15.89 7.19 30.06
N GLN A 439 -14.91 7.10 29.15
CA GLN A 439 -14.80 8.02 28.04
C GLN A 439 -15.26 7.28 26.78
N SER A 440 -16.36 7.74 26.21
CA SER A 440 -16.80 7.37 24.87
C SER A 440 -15.63 7.53 23.90
N MET A 441 -15.39 6.51 23.07
CA MET A 441 -14.39 6.58 22.01
C MET A 441 -14.74 7.75 21.09
N VAL A 442 -13.90 8.77 21.06
CA VAL A 442 -14.08 9.93 20.17
C VAL A 442 -13.77 9.49 18.76
N ILE A 443 -14.75 9.59 17.88
CA ILE A 443 -14.60 9.30 16.44
C ILE A 443 -14.73 10.61 15.67
N PRO A 444 -14.08 10.75 14.50
CA PRO A 444 -14.22 11.95 13.70
C PRO A 444 -15.67 12.26 13.38
N SER A 445 -16.06 13.51 13.58
CA SER A 445 -17.39 13.99 13.22
C SER A 445 -17.59 13.94 11.71
N LYS A 446 -18.82 13.66 11.30
CA LYS A 446 -19.21 13.71 9.88
C LYS A 446 -19.66 15.10 9.44
N GLU A 447 -19.89 15.97 10.41
CA GLU A 447 -20.31 17.34 10.22
C GLU A 447 -19.91 18.17 11.44
N PHE A 448 -19.40 19.37 11.23
CA PHE A 448 -19.09 20.32 12.30
C PHE A 448 -19.12 21.76 11.79
N GLU A 449 -19.38 22.67 12.71
CA GLU A 449 -19.37 24.11 12.43
C GLU A 449 -17.94 24.64 12.33
N PHE A 450 -17.70 25.50 11.35
CA PHE A 450 -16.46 26.25 11.18
C PHE A 450 -16.79 27.73 10.94
N GLY A 451 -16.80 28.51 11.99
CA GLY A 451 -17.26 29.88 11.95
C GLY A 451 -18.74 30.00 11.56
N ARG A 452 -19.01 30.74 10.48
CA ARG A 452 -20.37 30.93 9.91
C ARG A 452 -20.77 29.78 8.97
N ASN A 453 -19.91 28.80 8.76
CA ASN A 453 -20.05 27.75 7.76
C ASN A 453 -20.10 26.37 8.42
N THR A 454 -20.59 25.39 7.69
CA THR A 454 -20.61 23.97 8.12
C THR A 454 -19.72 23.16 7.18
N ILE A 455 -18.83 22.33 7.74
CA ILE A 455 -18.05 21.33 6.99
C ILE A 455 -18.74 19.99 7.17
N SER A 456 -19.18 19.33 6.08
CA SER A 456 -20.00 18.12 6.16
C SER A 456 -19.69 17.07 5.09
N LEU A 457 -19.85 15.79 5.44
CA LEU A 457 -19.86 14.68 4.49
C LEU A 457 -21.21 14.54 3.75
N ASP A 458 -22.27 15.20 4.23
CA ASP A 458 -23.56 15.17 3.56
C ASP A 458 -23.41 15.67 2.10
N PRO A 459 -23.81 14.87 1.11
CA PRO A 459 -23.72 15.25 -0.29
C PRO A 459 -24.59 16.47 -0.65
N SER A 460 -25.62 16.77 0.12
CA SER A 460 -26.50 17.93 -0.12
C SER A 460 -25.86 19.26 0.32
N LYS A 461 -24.84 19.21 1.18
CA LYS A 461 -24.13 20.41 1.66
C LYS A 461 -23.04 20.84 0.68
N GLU A 462 -22.95 22.15 0.47
CA GLU A 462 -21.94 22.73 -0.41
C GLU A 462 -20.53 22.49 0.12
N PRO A 463 -19.50 22.35 -0.76
CA PRO A 463 -18.12 22.19 -0.34
C PRO A 463 -17.61 23.45 0.35
N PHE A 464 -16.76 23.28 1.35
CA PHE A 464 -16.11 24.35 2.07
C PHE A 464 -14.86 24.81 1.32
N LEU A 465 -14.87 26.05 0.81
CA LEU A 465 -13.83 26.59 -0.06
C LEU A 465 -13.00 27.63 0.68
N ILE A 466 -11.68 27.37 0.81
CA ILE A 466 -10.73 28.18 1.55
C ILE A 466 -9.85 28.97 0.58
N ALA A 467 -9.88 30.31 0.69
CA ALA A 467 -8.93 31.17 0.01
C ALA A 467 -7.63 31.23 0.82
N GLU A 468 -6.57 30.59 0.37
CA GLU A 468 -5.24 30.69 0.97
C GLU A 468 -4.56 31.96 0.52
N ILE A 469 -4.55 32.99 1.36
CA ILE A 469 -3.79 34.21 1.14
C ILE A 469 -2.29 33.94 1.28
N GLY A 470 -1.93 33.03 2.19
CA GLY A 470 -0.55 32.63 2.38
C GLY A 470 0.38 33.80 2.62
N LEU A 471 1.34 33.99 1.73
CA LEU A 471 2.28 35.11 1.74
C LEU A 471 1.97 36.19 0.68
N CYS A 472 0.86 36.05 -0.08
CA CYS A 472 0.47 37.01 -1.14
C CYS A 472 0.05 38.39 -0.62
N HIS A 473 0.00 38.59 0.69
CA HIS A 473 -0.21 39.91 1.28
C HIS A 473 1.08 40.77 1.34
N ASN A 474 2.25 40.23 1.03
CA ASN A 474 3.54 40.91 1.02
C ASN A 474 3.83 41.78 2.27
N GLY A 475 3.37 41.35 3.46
CA GLY A 475 3.50 42.09 4.72
C GLY A 475 2.59 43.32 4.85
N SER A 476 1.68 43.58 3.91
CA SER A 476 0.77 44.73 3.92
C SER A 476 -0.63 44.33 4.45
N VAL A 477 -1.06 45.03 5.50
CA VAL A 477 -2.40 44.88 6.09
C VAL A 477 -3.49 45.25 5.07
N GLU A 478 -3.28 46.32 4.31
CA GLU A 478 -4.21 46.77 3.28
C GLU A 478 -4.38 45.76 2.16
N MET A 479 -3.28 45.20 1.67
CA MET A 479 -3.31 44.15 0.64
C MET A 479 -4.00 42.89 1.18
N CYS A 480 -3.74 42.50 2.42
CA CYS A 480 -4.43 41.39 3.08
C CYS A 480 -5.95 41.60 3.15
N LYS A 481 -6.41 42.81 3.54
CA LYS A 481 -7.83 43.17 3.56
C LYS A 481 -8.45 43.16 2.17
N GLU A 482 -7.73 43.61 1.15
CA GLU A 482 -8.19 43.55 -0.23
C GLU A 482 -8.37 42.11 -0.70
N LEU A 483 -7.39 41.22 -0.43
CA LEU A 483 -7.49 39.80 -0.72
C LEU A 483 -8.64 39.11 0.00
N ILE A 484 -8.91 39.48 1.27
CA ILE A 484 -10.07 39.00 2.04
C ILE A 484 -11.37 39.44 1.35
N MET A 485 -11.46 40.71 0.94
CA MET A 485 -12.64 41.25 0.27
C MET A 485 -12.89 40.57 -1.09
N GLU A 486 -11.86 40.39 -1.91
CA GLU A 486 -11.98 39.71 -3.23
C GLU A 486 -12.33 38.23 -3.06
N SER A 487 -11.78 37.56 -2.04
CA SER A 487 -12.15 36.18 -1.70
C SER A 487 -13.65 36.07 -1.34
N LYS A 488 -14.16 36.98 -0.52
CA LYS A 488 -15.58 37.04 -0.17
C LYS A 488 -16.45 37.28 -1.40
N LYS A 489 -16.12 38.28 -2.23
CA LYS A 489 -16.87 38.60 -3.48
C LYS A 489 -16.89 37.43 -4.45
N SER A 490 -15.81 36.67 -4.53
CA SER A 490 -15.71 35.50 -5.41
C SER A 490 -16.56 34.33 -4.93
N GLY A 491 -16.88 34.26 -3.63
CA GLY A 491 -17.75 33.22 -3.05
C GLY A 491 -17.00 32.11 -2.29
N PHE A 492 -15.78 32.37 -1.81
CA PHE A 492 -15.12 31.49 -0.85
C PHE A 492 -15.87 31.44 0.46
N SER A 493 -15.74 30.33 1.20
CA SER A 493 -16.34 30.16 2.52
C SER A 493 -15.59 30.94 3.59
N CYS A 494 -14.26 31.04 3.45
CA CYS A 494 -13.38 31.77 4.36
C CYS A 494 -12.03 32.09 3.72
N ALA A 495 -11.25 32.95 4.37
CA ALA A 495 -9.85 33.18 4.02
C ALA A 495 -8.91 32.54 5.05
N LYS A 496 -7.67 32.25 4.65
CA LYS A 496 -6.62 31.72 5.52
C LYS A 496 -5.31 32.50 5.32
N ILE A 497 -4.66 32.77 6.46
CA ILE A 497 -3.32 33.38 6.53
C ILE A 497 -2.38 32.46 7.31
N GLN A 498 -1.13 32.88 7.47
CA GLN A 498 -0.12 32.17 8.21
C GLN A 498 0.34 32.98 9.43
N THR A 499 0.60 32.30 10.55
CA THR A 499 1.09 32.97 11.77
C THR A 499 2.28 32.21 12.34
N TYR A 500 3.42 32.86 12.44
CA TYR A 500 4.67 32.25 12.90
C TYR A 500 5.58 33.24 13.60
N GLU A 501 6.52 32.72 14.40
CA GLU A 501 7.65 33.46 14.93
C GLU A 501 8.91 33.04 14.16
N VAL A 502 9.54 33.96 13.43
CA VAL A 502 10.57 33.63 12.44
C VAL A 502 11.74 32.82 13.00
N GLY A 503 12.21 33.11 14.19
CA GLY A 503 13.31 32.38 14.83
C GLY A 503 13.01 30.92 15.15
N ARG A 504 11.75 30.49 15.04
CA ARG A 504 11.26 29.11 15.35
C ARG A 504 10.91 28.30 14.12
N LEU A 505 10.63 28.98 13.01
CA LEU A 505 10.19 28.30 11.79
C LEU A 505 11.35 27.62 11.05
N SER A 506 12.53 28.22 11.01
CA SER A 506 13.66 27.74 10.21
C SER A 506 15.00 28.05 10.86
N LYS A 507 16.00 27.20 10.58
CA LYS A 507 17.39 27.46 10.98
C LYS A 507 17.94 28.62 10.17
N LYS A 508 18.53 29.63 10.83
CA LYS A 508 19.01 30.90 10.22
C LYS A 508 19.95 30.77 9.01
N SER A 509 20.50 29.58 8.76
CA SER A 509 21.48 29.34 7.68
C SER A 509 20.92 28.52 6.51
N ARG A 510 19.59 28.36 6.38
CA ARG A 510 19.02 27.51 5.35
C ARG A 510 18.62 28.32 4.12
N THR A 511 19.14 27.96 2.96
CA THR A 511 18.60 28.31 1.63
C THR A 511 17.64 27.21 1.20
N SER A 512 16.56 27.55 0.53
CA SER A 512 15.58 26.61 -0.03
C SER A 512 15.48 26.85 -1.54
N ARG A 513 15.58 25.75 -2.29
CA ARG A 513 15.43 25.77 -3.76
C ARG A 513 14.12 26.40 -4.23
N TYR A 514 13.07 26.29 -3.43
CA TYR A 514 11.75 26.88 -3.68
C TYR A 514 11.77 28.41 -3.75
N TYR A 515 12.63 29.04 -2.94
CA TYR A 515 12.78 30.50 -2.90
C TYR A 515 13.94 30.99 -3.81
N GLU A 516 14.87 30.10 -4.21
CA GLU A 516 16.00 30.42 -5.08
C GLU A 516 15.59 30.76 -6.54
N GLU A 517 14.43 30.24 -6.99
CA GLU A 517 13.89 30.48 -8.34
C GLU A 517 13.07 31.79 -8.43
N THR A 518 12.66 32.36 -7.28
CA THR A 518 11.78 33.54 -7.20
C THR A 518 12.47 34.80 -6.68
N LEU A 519 13.66 34.70 -6.13
CA LEU A 519 14.37 35.87 -5.51
C LEU A 519 15.83 35.95 -5.92
N ASP A 520 16.33 37.19 -5.99
CA ASP A 520 17.76 37.50 -6.21
C ASP A 520 18.63 36.90 -5.08
N GLN A 521 19.66 36.21 -5.43
CA GLN A 521 20.51 35.18 -4.83
C GLN A 521 21.18 35.46 -3.46
N GLU A 522 20.86 36.44 -2.68
CA GLU A 522 21.60 36.76 -1.44
C GLU A 522 20.75 36.77 -0.15
N GLU A 523 19.45 36.62 -0.21
CA GLU A 523 18.56 36.69 0.97
C GLU A 523 18.29 35.33 1.62
N SER A 524 18.41 35.24 2.96
CA SER A 524 18.04 34.02 3.67
C SER A 524 16.52 33.90 3.76
N ILE A 525 16.00 32.65 3.82
CA ILE A 525 14.54 32.39 4.05
C ILE A 525 14.06 33.14 5.32
N SER A 526 14.88 33.21 6.35
CA SER A 526 14.57 33.88 7.59
C SER A 526 14.34 35.39 7.37
N ASP A 527 15.21 36.03 6.57
CA ASP A 527 15.08 37.46 6.32
C ASP A 527 13.88 37.82 5.43
N LEU A 528 13.53 36.94 4.48
CA LEU A 528 12.31 37.08 3.70
C LEU A 528 11.06 36.96 4.58
N LEU A 529 10.98 35.89 5.40
CA LEU A 529 9.84 35.66 6.26
C LEU A 529 9.68 36.74 7.33
N ASP A 530 10.79 37.35 7.81
CA ASP A 530 10.78 38.48 8.73
C ASP A 530 10.06 39.73 8.15
N LYS A 531 10.12 39.93 6.82
CA LYS A 531 9.45 41.02 6.14
C LYS A 531 7.95 40.79 5.93
N LEU A 532 7.53 39.55 5.97
CA LEU A 532 6.18 39.13 5.63
C LEU A 532 5.32 38.83 6.87
N ILE A 533 5.88 38.86 8.07
CA ILE A 533 5.16 38.57 9.31
C ILE A 533 4.31 39.78 9.74
N PHE A 534 3.09 39.52 10.18
CA PHE A 534 2.27 40.53 10.84
C PHE A 534 2.54 40.57 12.36
N THR A 535 2.56 41.80 12.91
CA THR A 535 2.56 41.99 14.34
C THR A 535 1.22 41.58 14.96
N PRO A 536 1.14 41.35 16.29
CA PRO A 536 -0.12 41.02 16.98
C PRO A 536 -1.21 42.07 16.79
N ASP A 537 -0.85 43.33 16.69
CA ASP A 537 -1.81 44.43 16.48
C ASP A 537 -2.34 44.44 15.03
N GLU A 538 -1.49 44.21 14.05
CA GLU A 538 -1.89 44.07 12.65
C GLU A 538 -2.79 42.84 12.42
N LEU A 539 -2.46 41.72 13.05
CA LEU A 539 -3.33 40.53 13.02
C LEU A 539 -4.70 40.85 13.63
N LYS A 540 -4.75 41.52 14.73
CA LYS A 540 -6.00 41.95 15.37
C LYS A 540 -6.82 42.86 14.42
N GLU A 541 -6.16 43.78 13.73
CA GLU A 541 -6.81 44.66 12.75
C GLU A 541 -7.39 43.84 11.55
N ILE A 542 -6.63 42.88 11.05
CA ILE A 542 -7.08 42.00 9.93
C ILE A 542 -8.27 41.14 10.34
N PHE A 543 -8.23 40.51 11.53
CA PHE A 543 -9.33 39.70 12.05
C PHE A 543 -10.59 40.54 12.33
N SER A 544 -10.43 41.76 12.90
CA SER A 544 -11.54 42.68 13.11
C SER A 544 -12.17 43.09 11.78
N TYR A 545 -11.38 43.44 10.76
CA TYR A 545 -11.88 43.78 9.46
C TYR A 545 -12.69 42.63 8.80
N ALA A 546 -12.20 41.40 8.88
CA ALA A 546 -12.91 40.25 8.33
C ALA A 546 -14.27 40.04 9.03
N ASP A 547 -14.31 40.23 10.33
CA ASP A 547 -15.55 40.14 11.13
C ASP A 547 -16.53 41.28 10.80
N ASP A 548 -16.04 42.53 10.65
CA ASP A 548 -16.82 43.70 10.22
C ASP A 548 -17.51 43.50 8.86
N ILE A 549 -16.93 42.73 8.00
CA ILE A 549 -17.51 42.40 6.68
C ILE A 549 -18.25 41.05 6.66
N ASP A 550 -18.53 40.41 7.81
CA ASP A 550 -19.18 39.10 7.89
C ASP A 550 -18.49 38.03 7.06
N PHE A 551 -17.18 37.88 7.16
CA PHE A 551 -16.41 36.87 6.48
C PHE A 551 -15.43 36.18 7.43
N ASP A 552 -15.41 34.85 7.44
CA ASP A 552 -14.54 34.11 8.34
C ASP A 552 -13.07 34.16 7.87
N ILE A 553 -12.17 34.35 8.82
CA ILE A 553 -10.74 34.19 8.62
C ILE A 553 -10.15 33.30 9.71
N PHE A 554 -9.15 32.50 9.34
CA PHE A 554 -8.39 31.69 10.28
C PHE A 554 -6.92 31.61 9.86
N SER A 555 -6.10 30.88 10.61
CA SER A 555 -4.67 30.87 10.36
C SER A 555 -4.05 29.47 10.51
N THR A 556 -2.90 29.29 9.85
CA THR A 556 -1.96 28.21 10.09
C THR A 556 -0.94 28.67 11.13
N PRO A 557 -0.97 28.23 12.39
CA PRO A 557 0.12 28.46 13.33
C PRO A 557 1.25 27.48 13.07
N PHE A 558 2.49 27.95 13.14
CA PHE A 558 3.67 27.10 12.99
C PHE A 558 4.41 26.86 14.33
N ASP A 559 3.96 27.46 15.41
CA ASP A 559 4.50 27.28 16.74
C ASP A 559 3.43 27.45 17.83
N ILE A 560 3.77 27.07 19.06
CA ILE A 560 2.83 27.10 20.21
C ILE A 560 2.44 28.53 20.61
N ASP A 561 3.34 29.49 20.47
CA ASP A 561 3.05 30.89 20.83
C ASP A 561 2.11 31.53 19.82
N SER A 562 2.23 31.15 18.54
CA SER A 562 1.27 31.50 17.49
C SER A 562 -0.13 30.95 17.80
N VAL A 563 -0.26 29.71 18.32
CA VAL A 563 -1.55 29.18 18.79
C VAL A 563 -2.10 30.03 19.95
N ASN A 564 -1.26 30.41 20.92
CA ASN A 564 -1.68 31.23 22.05
C ASN A 564 -2.13 32.64 21.62
N LEU A 565 -1.50 33.20 20.58
CA LEU A 565 -1.88 34.48 19.99
C LEU A 565 -3.24 34.39 19.28
N LEU A 566 -3.42 33.34 18.44
CA LEU A 566 -4.65 33.11 17.70
C LEU A 566 -5.85 32.80 18.61
N GLU A 567 -5.64 32.16 19.77
CA GLU A 567 -6.70 32.00 20.80
C GLU A 567 -7.19 33.36 21.36
N LYS A 568 -6.29 34.33 21.51
CA LYS A 568 -6.68 35.69 21.93
C LYS A 568 -7.47 36.45 20.85
N LEU A 569 -7.33 36.05 19.59
CA LEU A 569 -8.06 36.63 18.46
C LEU A 569 -9.38 35.89 18.17
N ASP A 570 -9.72 34.89 18.97
CA ASP A 570 -10.91 34.05 18.83
C ASP A 570 -11.09 33.42 17.45
N VAL A 571 -10.01 32.88 16.89
CA VAL A 571 -10.08 32.14 15.59
C VAL A 571 -11.13 31.03 15.62
N LYS A 572 -11.79 30.77 14.49
CA LYS A 572 -12.90 29.80 14.40
C LYS A 572 -12.42 28.37 14.21
N GLY A 573 -11.16 28.16 13.88
CA GLY A 573 -10.52 26.86 13.69
C GLY A 573 -9.05 27.01 13.33
N TYR A 574 -8.39 25.90 13.12
CA TYR A 574 -6.95 25.84 12.87
C TYR A 574 -6.61 25.03 11.62
N LYS A 575 -5.57 25.46 10.92
CA LYS A 575 -4.90 24.66 9.92
C LYS A 575 -3.58 24.12 10.48
N VAL A 576 -3.27 22.87 10.17
CA VAL A 576 -1.93 22.29 10.34
C VAL A 576 -1.32 22.10 8.95
N SER A 577 -0.15 22.69 8.74
CA SER A 577 0.57 22.58 7.46
C SER A 577 1.09 21.16 7.22
N SER A 578 1.40 20.84 5.97
CA SER A 578 1.98 19.52 5.63
C SER A 578 3.31 19.27 6.34
N MET A 579 4.13 20.30 6.52
CA MET A 579 5.43 20.17 7.21
C MET A 579 5.27 19.91 8.71
N ASP A 580 4.16 20.36 9.32
CA ASP A 580 3.87 20.19 10.74
C ASP A 580 2.97 18.99 11.05
N LEU A 581 2.62 18.18 10.07
CA LEU A 581 1.80 16.99 10.33
C LEU A 581 2.47 16.00 11.32
N ILE A 582 3.78 16.01 11.37
CA ILE A 582 4.59 15.22 12.32
C ILE A 582 4.94 15.99 13.60
N ASN A 583 4.54 17.26 13.71
CA ASN A 583 4.78 18.09 14.88
C ASN A 583 3.73 17.82 15.97
N ILE A 584 3.82 16.63 16.55
CA ILE A 584 2.85 16.13 17.54
C ILE A 584 2.62 17.11 18.71
N PRO A 585 3.64 17.80 19.26
CA PRO A 585 3.43 18.81 20.31
C PRO A 585 2.53 19.97 19.86
N LEU A 586 2.70 20.46 18.63
CA LEU A 586 1.86 21.52 18.06
C LEU A 586 0.43 21.04 17.83
N ILE A 587 0.26 19.87 17.21
CA ILE A 587 -1.05 19.26 16.96
C ILE A 587 -1.79 19.05 18.29
N LYS A 588 -1.12 18.53 19.32
CA LYS A 588 -1.70 18.33 20.65
C LYS A 588 -2.17 19.66 21.27
N LYS A 589 -1.35 20.72 21.15
CA LYS A 589 -1.71 22.05 21.65
C LYS A 589 -2.94 22.61 20.93
N ILE A 590 -3.01 22.48 19.61
CA ILE A 590 -4.16 22.89 18.81
C ILE A 590 -5.40 22.06 19.16
N ALA A 591 -5.27 20.74 19.24
CA ALA A 591 -6.38 19.84 19.54
C ALA A 591 -7.02 20.12 20.93
N ALA A 592 -6.20 20.49 21.90
CA ALA A 592 -6.66 20.87 23.24
C ALA A 592 -7.60 22.10 23.28
N THR A 593 -7.60 22.94 22.24
CA THR A 593 -8.53 24.09 22.11
C THR A 593 -9.97 23.64 21.82
N LYS A 594 -10.17 22.40 21.33
CA LYS A 594 -11.46 21.84 20.87
C LYS A 594 -12.07 22.53 19.64
N LYS A 595 -11.39 23.51 19.07
CA LYS A 595 -11.80 24.14 17.82
C LYS A 595 -11.55 23.19 16.63
N PRO A 596 -12.29 23.35 15.52
CA PRO A 596 -12.09 22.53 14.31
C PRO A 596 -10.65 22.58 13.79
N ILE A 597 -10.18 21.43 13.27
CA ILE A 597 -8.82 21.27 12.76
C ILE A 597 -8.85 20.75 11.33
N ILE A 598 -8.07 21.40 10.47
CA ILE A 598 -7.85 20.99 9.09
C ILE A 598 -6.37 20.59 8.96
N LEU A 599 -6.11 19.32 8.68
CA LEU A 599 -4.76 18.75 8.53
C LEU A 599 -4.40 18.59 7.04
N SER A 600 -3.25 19.10 6.59
CA SER A 600 -2.70 18.81 5.27
C SER A 600 -1.68 17.67 5.30
N THR A 601 -1.65 16.83 4.25
CA THR A 601 -0.91 15.56 4.23
C THR A 601 0.18 15.48 3.17
N GLY A 602 0.66 16.60 2.67
CA GLY A 602 1.78 16.62 1.73
C GLY A 602 3.03 15.97 2.32
N MET A 603 3.74 15.19 1.51
CA MET A 603 4.95 14.42 1.89
C MET A 603 4.72 13.30 2.91
N ALA A 604 3.51 13.20 3.51
CA ALA A 604 3.25 12.28 4.60
C ALA A 604 3.00 10.84 4.15
N THR A 605 3.41 9.91 4.98
CA THR A 605 3.03 8.49 4.94
C THR A 605 1.66 8.28 5.60
N ILE A 606 1.03 7.13 5.33
CA ILE A 606 -0.24 6.76 5.99
C ILE A 606 -0.10 6.73 7.52
N GLY A 607 1.02 6.19 8.03
CA GLY A 607 1.27 6.14 9.48
C GLY A 607 1.39 7.51 10.13
N GLU A 608 2.05 8.47 9.49
CA GLU A 608 2.14 9.85 9.98
C GLU A 608 0.78 10.56 10.01
N ILE A 609 -0.07 10.32 8.98
CA ILE A 609 -1.44 10.84 8.97
C ILE A 609 -2.26 10.22 10.11
N GLU A 610 -2.14 8.92 10.31
CA GLU A 610 -2.83 8.21 11.40
C GLU A 610 -2.41 8.74 12.76
N GLU A 611 -1.11 8.95 13.00
CA GLU A 611 -0.60 9.50 14.25
C GLU A 611 -1.13 10.91 14.52
N ALA A 612 -1.18 11.76 13.50
CA ALA A 612 -1.73 13.12 13.61
C ALA A 612 -3.23 13.10 13.96
N VAL A 613 -4.04 12.32 13.21
CA VAL A 613 -5.49 12.17 13.47
C VAL A 613 -5.74 11.60 14.86
N ASN A 614 -5.04 10.54 15.25
CA ASN A 614 -5.15 9.94 16.56
C ASN A 614 -4.73 10.90 17.68
N THR A 615 -3.76 11.77 17.43
CA THR A 615 -3.37 12.81 18.40
C THR A 615 -4.51 13.79 18.66
N VAL A 616 -5.22 14.22 17.62
CA VAL A 616 -6.39 15.11 17.75
C VAL A 616 -7.52 14.42 18.50
N LEU A 617 -7.83 13.17 18.14
CA LEU A 617 -8.90 12.40 18.79
C LEU A 617 -8.60 12.10 20.26
N LYS A 618 -7.33 11.82 20.61
CA LYS A 618 -6.90 11.60 22.00
C LYS A 618 -7.11 12.82 22.88
N GLU A 619 -6.99 14.00 22.34
CA GLU A 619 -7.36 15.22 23.07
C GLU A 619 -8.90 15.42 23.14
N GLY A 620 -9.71 14.49 22.61
CA GLY A 620 -11.17 14.54 22.60
C GLY A 620 -11.73 15.60 21.66
N ASN A 621 -11.05 15.90 20.56
CA ASN A 621 -11.53 16.76 19.50
C ASN A 621 -11.91 15.89 18.30
N GLU A 622 -13.19 15.94 17.90
CA GLU A 622 -13.75 15.14 16.80
C GLU A 622 -13.88 15.91 15.49
N ASN A 623 -13.69 17.23 15.53
CA ASN A 623 -13.91 18.14 14.41
C ASN A 623 -12.67 18.22 13.51
N ILE A 624 -12.48 17.18 12.69
CA ILE A 624 -11.28 16.99 11.87
C ILE A 624 -11.65 16.89 10.39
N ALA A 625 -11.00 17.70 9.56
CA ALA A 625 -10.92 17.48 8.12
C ALA A 625 -9.46 17.20 7.72
N VAL A 626 -9.25 16.30 6.77
CA VAL A 626 -7.91 15.92 6.28
C VAL A 626 -7.81 16.19 4.79
N LEU A 627 -6.88 17.06 4.40
CA LEU A 627 -6.67 17.44 3.01
C LEU A 627 -5.55 16.61 2.39
N HIS A 628 -5.84 15.94 1.29
CA HIS A 628 -4.79 15.52 0.38
C HIS A 628 -4.04 16.76 -0.13
N CYS A 629 -2.74 16.69 -0.19
CA CYS A 629 -1.89 17.79 -0.63
C CYS A 629 -0.64 17.22 -1.34
N VAL A 630 -0.16 17.94 -2.33
CA VAL A 630 1.16 17.73 -2.94
C VAL A 630 2.01 18.96 -2.69
N SER A 631 3.07 18.82 -1.89
CA SER A 631 3.97 19.92 -1.52
C SER A 631 4.99 20.20 -2.63
N SER A 632 4.48 20.65 -3.77
CA SER A 632 5.25 21.18 -4.92
C SER A 632 4.57 22.48 -5.35
N TYR A 633 5.34 23.54 -5.60
CA TYR A 633 4.84 24.89 -5.82
C TYR A 633 5.52 25.51 -7.06
N PRO A 634 4.85 25.46 -8.24
CA PRO A 634 3.57 24.83 -8.51
C PRO A 634 3.66 23.30 -8.57
N CYS A 635 2.51 22.66 -8.54
CA CYS A 635 2.35 21.22 -8.74
C CYS A 635 1.86 20.95 -10.16
N ASP A 636 2.54 20.11 -10.92
CA ASP A 636 2.02 19.62 -12.20
C ASP A 636 0.76 18.78 -11.99
N ILE A 637 -0.27 18.96 -12.80
CA ILE A 637 -1.57 18.30 -12.65
C ILE A 637 -1.45 16.77 -12.65
N GLU A 638 -0.52 16.20 -13.40
CA GLU A 638 -0.28 14.75 -13.44
C GLU A 638 0.23 14.18 -12.10
N HIS A 639 0.76 15.02 -11.22
CA HIS A 639 1.21 14.67 -9.88
C HIS A 639 0.15 14.89 -8.80
N SER A 640 -1.00 15.52 -9.12
CA SER A 640 -2.05 15.87 -8.16
C SER A 640 -2.65 14.66 -7.44
N ASN A 641 -2.64 13.47 -8.06
CA ASN A 641 -3.05 12.17 -7.48
C ASN A 641 -4.36 12.23 -6.66
N LEU A 642 -5.40 12.80 -7.22
CA LEU A 642 -6.69 13.05 -6.55
C LEU A 642 -7.37 11.78 -5.99
N LYS A 643 -6.97 10.59 -6.43
CA LYS A 643 -7.44 9.31 -5.88
C LYS A 643 -7.15 9.17 -4.37
N ARG A 644 -6.15 9.87 -3.84
CA ARG A 644 -5.82 9.87 -2.41
C ARG A 644 -6.93 10.47 -1.55
N ILE A 645 -7.75 11.37 -2.08
CA ILE A 645 -8.88 11.99 -1.38
C ILE A 645 -9.83 10.90 -0.86
N LYS A 646 -10.22 9.97 -1.73
CA LYS A 646 -11.11 8.86 -1.33
C LYS A 646 -10.43 7.87 -0.39
N LEU A 647 -9.12 7.65 -0.56
CA LEU A 647 -8.35 6.79 0.35
C LEU A 647 -8.31 7.38 1.77
N ILE A 648 -8.05 8.68 1.92
CA ILE A 648 -8.06 9.40 3.21
C ILE A 648 -9.42 9.21 3.90
N GLN A 649 -10.52 9.45 3.19
CA GLN A 649 -11.87 9.27 3.74
C GLN A 649 -12.08 7.85 4.27
N ASN A 650 -11.75 6.86 3.45
CA ASN A 650 -12.02 5.46 3.77
C ASN A 650 -11.10 4.91 4.86
N THR A 651 -9.83 5.37 4.89
CA THR A 651 -8.84 4.88 5.86
C THR A 651 -9.05 5.47 7.24
N PHE A 652 -9.27 6.78 7.33
CA PHE A 652 -9.32 7.49 8.61
C PHE A 652 -10.73 7.88 9.05
N ASN A 653 -11.75 7.62 8.23
CA ASN A 653 -13.15 7.94 8.51
C ASN A 653 -13.39 9.44 8.81
N VAL A 654 -12.59 10.31 8.22
CA VAL A 654 -12.61 11.78 8.36
C VAL A 654 -13.30 12.46 7.19
N ILE A 655 -13.56 13.76 7.30
CA ILE A 655 -13.99 14.59 6.18
C ILE A 655 -12.77 14.85 5.29
N PRO A 656 -12.80 14.41 4.01
CA PRO A 656 -11.69 14.55 3.11
C PRO A 656 -11.71 15.91 2.40
N GLY A 657 -10.54 16.42 2.05
CA GLY A 657 -10.39 17.60 1.22
C GLY A 657 -9.15 17.55 0.33
N TYR A 658 -8.88 18.68 -0.30
CA TYR A 658 -7.74 18.88 -1.16
C TYR A 658 -7.13 20.27 -0.97
N SER A 659 -5.82 20.35 -0.73
CA SER A 659 -5.04 21.59 -0.75
C SER A 659 -4.27 21.62 -2.06
N ASP A 660 -4.65 22.53 -2.93
CA ASP A 660 -4.25 22.58 -4.33
C ASP A 660 -3.15 23.60 -4.59
N HIS A 661 -2.06 23.13 -5.22
CA HIS A 661 -0.93 23.93 -5.67
C HIS A 661 -0.70 23.87 -7.19
N THR A 662 -1.68 23.34 -7.93
CA THR A 662 -1.63 23.33 -9.40
C THR A 662 -1.90 24.73 -9.95
N ILE A 663 -1.51 25.00 -11.19
CA ILE A 663 -1.79 26.28 -11.88
C ILE A 663 -3.24 26.25 -12.41
N GLU A 664 -3.76 25.07 -12.71
CA GLU A 664 -5.07 24.87 -13.33
C GLU A 664 -6.22 25.29 -12.42
N ILE A 665 -7.20 25.95 -12.99
CA ILE A 665 -8.41 26.40 -12.31
C ILE A 665 -9.39 25.24 -12.09
N GLU A 666 -9.33 24.21 -12.92
CA GLU A 666 -10.24 23.06 -12.95
C GLU A 666 -9.94 22.02 -11.86
N THR A 667 -8.70 21.93 -11.41
CA THR A 667 -8.26 20.86 -10.49
C THR A 667 -9.10 20.80 -9.20
N PRO A 668 -9.49 21.91 -8.55
CA PRO A 668 -10.41 21.91 -7.42
C PRO A 668 -11.75 21.23 -7.72
N SER A 669 -12.32 21.46 -8.88
CA SER A 669 -13.59 20.83 -9.29
C SER A 669 -13.46 19.32 -9.49
N LEU A 670 -12.32 18.86 -10.01
CA LEU A 670 -11.96 17.43 -10.13
C LEU A 670 -11.77 16.79 -8.75
N ALA A 671 -11.21 17.52 -7.80
CA ALA A 671 -11.09 17.06 -6.42
C ALA A 671 -12.46 16.85 -5.76
N ILE A 672 -13.43 17.73 -5.99
CA ILE A 672 -14.82 17.56 -5.53
C ILE A 672 -15.45 16.29 -6.13
N THR A 673 -15.29 16.04 -7.44
CA THR A 673 -15.77 14.80 -8.06
C THR A 673 -15.09 13.55 -7.52
N SER A 674 -13.85 13.70 -6.99
CA SER A 674 -13.08 12.64 -6.30
C SER A 674 -13.49 12.45 -4.83
N GLY A 675 -14.42 13.28 -4.31
CA GLY A 675 -14.98 13.17 -2.97
C GLY A 675 -14.51 14.22 -1.97
N ALA A 676 -13.73 15.23 -2.38
CA ALA A 676 -13.34 16.33 -1.51
C ALA A 676 -14.57 17.13 -1.04
N LYS A 677 -14.59 17.48 0.24
CA LYS A 677 -15.58 18.33 0.88
C LYS A 677 -14.98 19.68 1.32
N VAL A 678 -13.67 19.76 1.39
CA VAL A 678 -12.90 20.96 1.70
C VAL A 678 -11.90 21.19 0.57
N ILE A 679 -11.83 22.38 0.03
CA ILE A 679 -10.85 22.79 -0.98
C ILE A 679 -10.09 24.00 -0.44
N GLU A 680 -8.77 23.97 -0.59
CA GLU A 680 -7.89 25.09 -0.28
C GLU A 680 -7.09 25.44 -1.55
N LYS A 681 -7.08 26.70 -1.93
CA LYS A 681 -6.36 27.21 -3.10
C LYS A 681 -5.77 28.58 -2.83
N HIS A 682 -4.53 28.80 -3.25
CA HIS A 682 -3.86 30.09 -3.13
C HIS A 682 -4.53 31.17 -3.99
N VAL A 683 -4.56 32.39 -3.43
CA VAL A 683 -5.20 33.58 -4.08
C VAL A 683 -4.26 34.78 -4.07
N THR A 684 -4.32 35.59 -5.11
CA THR A 684 -3.55 36.82 -5.27
C THR A 684 -4.38 37.89 -5.94
N LEU A 685 -3.99 39.14 -5.79
CA LEU A 685 -4.55 40.27 -6.58
C LEU A 685 -3.98 40.28 -7.99
N ASN A 686 -2.72 39.90 -8.18
CA ASN A 686 -2.07 39.86 -9.48
C ASN A 686 -0.86 38.90 -9.43
N LYS A 687 -0.80 37.94 -10.38
CA LYS A 687 0.30 36.95 -10.51
C LYS A 687 1.67 37.58 -10.82
N GLY A 688 1.68 38.79 -11.36
CA GLY A 688 2.90 39.52 -11.70
C GLY A 688 3.50 40.31 -10.54
N LEU A 689 2.95 40.22 -9.33
CA LEU A 689 3.53 40.84 -8.14
C LEU A 689 4.75 40.06 -7.67
N ASP A 690 5.72 40.80 -7.13
CA ASP A 690 6.90 40.20 -6.50
C ASP A 690 6.47 39.52 -5.17
N GLY A 691 6.91 38.27 -4.98
CA GLY A 691 6.61 37.50 -3.78
C GLY A 691 6.50 36.00 -4.06
N PRO A 692 6.62 35.15 -3.03
CA PRO A 692 6.84 33.70 -3.25
C PRO A 692 5.62 32.94 -3.80
N ASP A 693 4.40 33.40 -3.53
CA ASP A 693 3.19 32.60 -3.81
C ASP A 693 2.35 33.14 -4.98
N HIS A 694 2.69 34.31 -5.54
CA HIS A 694 1.82 34.98 -6.51
C HIS A 694 1.67 34.24 -7.84
N ASN A 695 2.76 33.66 -8.37
CA ASN A 695 2.82 33.12 -9.72
C ASN A 695 1.89 31.93 -10.00
N PHE A 696 1.53 31.15 -8.98
CA PHE A 696 0.62 29.99 -9.07
C PHE A 696 -0.73 30.21 -8.40
N SER A 697 -0.94 31.39 -7.79
CA SER A 697 -2.18 31.76 -7.09
C SER A 697 -3.25 32.22 -8.08
N LEU A 698 -4.54 32.14 -7.69
CA LEU A 698 -5.65 32.60 -8.52
C LEU A 698 -5.86 34.09 -8.40
N GLU A 699 -6.04 34.77 -9.54
CA GLU A 699 -6.51 36.15 -9.63
C GLU A 699 -8.04 36.23 -9.44
N PRO A 700 -8.64 37.44 -9.13
CA PRO A 700 -10.06 37.55 -8.80
C PRO A 700 -11.03 36.94 -9.82
N GLU A 701 -10.78 37.08 -11.12
CA GLU A 701 -11.61 36.48 -12.17
C GLU A 701 -11.47 34.94 -12.18
N GLU A 702 -10.29 34.41 -11.93
CA GLU A 702 -10.01 32.99 -11.83
C GLU A 702 -10.64 32.40 -10.56
N MET A 703 -10.59 33.12 -9.44
CA MET A 703 -11.27 32.74 -8.19
C MET A 703 -12.75 32.48 -8.44
N LYS A 704 -13.43 33.43 -9.11
CA LYS A 704 -14.86 33.29 -9.44
C LYS A 704 -15.12 32.12 -10.35
N THR A 705 -14.28 31.92 -11.36
CA THR A 705 -14.39 30.80 -12.29
C THR A 705 -14.22 29.46 -11.58
N MET A 706 -13.22 29.33 -10.71
CA MET A 706 -13.00 28.13 -9.89
C MET A 706 -14.21 27.81 -9.02
N ILE A 707 -14.77 28.81 -8.33
CA ILE A 707 -15.96 28.65 -7.47
C ILE A 707 -17.13 28.11 -8.28
N ASP A 708 -17.39 28.67 -9.46
CA ASP A 708 -18.49 28.26 -10.33
C ASP A 708 -18.29 26.83 -10.85
N LEU A 709 -17.06 26.42 -11.17
CA LEU A 709 -16.71 25.05 -11.52
C LEU A 709 -16.92 24.08 -10.34
N CYS A 710 -16.49 24.47 -9.14
CA CYS A 710 -16.68 23.69 -7.92
C CYS A 710 -18.16 23.46 -7.61
N ASN A 711 -18.97 24.51 -7.72
CA ASN A 711 -20.42 24.44 -7.52
C ASN A 711 -21.12 23.57 -8.58
N SER A 712 -20.66 23.65 -9.83
CA SER A 712 -21.17 22.81 -10.92
C SER A 712 -20.81 21.32 -10.70
N ALA A 713 -19.56 21.03 -10.30
CA ALA A 713 -19.12 19.69 -9.96
C ALA A 713 -19.93 19.12 -8.78
N HIS A 714 -20.13 19.91 -7.73
CA HIS A 714 -20.95 19.53 -6.58
C HIS A 714 -22.39 19.17 -7.00
N LYS A 715 -23.05 20.00 -7.77
CA LYS A 715 -24.40 19.74 -8.28
C LYS A 715 -24.45 18.47 -9.13
N ALA A 716 -23.46 18.26 -9.98
CA ALA A 716 -23.39 17.06 -10.83
C ALA A 716 -23.21 15.76 -10.02
N MET A 717 -22.57 15.83 -8.87
CA MET A 717 -22.34 14.68 -7.98
C MET A 717 -23.52 14.36 -7.05
N ASN A 718 -24.53 15.23 -6.96
CA ASN A 718 -25.67 15.10 -6.04
C ASN A 718 -26.82 14.23 -6.58
N GLY A 719 -26.57 13.33 -7.51
CA GLY A 719 -27.58 12.43 -8.06
C GLY A 719 -28.05 11.34 -7.08
N GLN A 720 -29.29 10.87 -7.27
CA GLN A 720 -29.93 9.83 -6.44
C GLN A 720 -29.52 8.39 -6.82
N GLY A 721 -28.29 8.16 -7.22
CA GLY A 721 -27.78 6.85 -7.64
C GLY A 721 -28.47 6.36 -8.93
N PHE A 722 -29.02 5.14 -8.92
CA PHE A 722 -29.68 4.54 -10.10
C PHE A 722 -31.18 4.89 -10.24
N LEU A 723 -31.70 5.75 -9.39
CA LEU A 723 -33.09 6.20 -9.53
C LEU A 723 -33.21 7.21 -10.67
N PRO A 724 -34.23 7.07 -11.55
CA PRO A 724 -34.47 8.03 -12.60
C PRO A 724 -34.80 9.41 -12.03
N SER A 725 -34.21 10.46 -12.60
CA SER A 725 -34.54 11.84 -12.30
C SER A 725 -35.97 12.18 -12.76
N ASP A 726 -36.56 13.27 -12.27
CA ASP A 726 -37.90 13.72 -12.68
C ASP A 726 -38.00 13.94 -14.20
N ALA A 727 -36.91 14.45 -14.81
CA ALA A 727 -36.81 14.59 -16.26
C ALA A 727 -36.84 13.22 -16.97
N GLU A 728 -36.17 12.20 -16.43
CA GLU A 728 -36.19 10.83 -16.98
C GLU A 728 -37.50 10.10 -16.73
N LEU A 729 -38.23 10.43 -15.66
CA LEU A 729 -39.59 9.86 -15.45
C LEU A 729 -40.57 10.27 -16.57
N SER A 730 -40.51 11.51 -17.04
CA SER A 730 -41.27 11.95 -18.20
C SER A 730 -40.83 11.23 -19.48
N ALA A 731 -39.53 11.12 -19.71
CA ALA A 731 -38.98 10.37 -20.84
C ALA A 731 -39.35 8.88 -20.76
N LYS A 732 -39.37 8.31 -19.57
CA LYS A 732 -39.70 6.90 -19.33
C LYS A 732 -41.11 6.56 -19.78
N ALA A 733 -42.10 7.43 -19.51
CA ALA A 733 -43.50 7.23 -19.93
C ALA A 733 -43.62 7.20 -21.46
N ASN A 734 -42.88 8.05 -22.16
CA ASN A 734 -43.00 8.22 -23.60
C ASN A 734 -42.09 7.30 -24.42
N LEU A 735 -40.92 6.94 -23.91
CA LEU A 735 -39.88 6.25 -24.68
C LEU A 735 -39.74 4.77 -24.32
N LYS A 736 -40.10 4.34 -23.11
CA LYS A 736 -40.06 2.91 -22.79
C LYS A 736 -41.02 2.13 -23.64
N ARG A 737 -40.71 0.87 -23.91
CA ARG A 737 -41.48 0.01 -24.80
C ARG A 737 -42.40 -0.90 -24.03
N SER A 738 -43.60 -1.01 -24.54
CA SER A 738 -44.62 -1.96 -24.11
C SER A 738 -44.95 -2.97 -25.21
N ILE A 739 -45.69 -3.97 -24.86
CA ILE A 739 -46.18 -5.00 -25.78
C ILE A 739 -47.52 -4.58 -26.30
N TYR A 740 -47.68 -4.58 -27.62
CA TYR A 740 -48.89 -4.22 -28.34
C TYR A 740 -49.40 -5.42 -29.13
N ALA A 741 -50.72 -5.41 -29.38
CA ALA A 741 -51.38 -6.32 -30.32
C ALA A 741 -50.83 -6.06 -31.73
N LYS A 742 -50.54 -7.14 -32.47
CA LYS A 742 -50.24 -7.13 -33.89
C LYS A 742 -51.33 -7.92 -34.61
N GLY A 743 -52.26 -7.16 -35.23
CA GLY A 743 -53.53 -7.67 -35.69
C GLY A 743 -54.59 -7.72 -34.58
N ASP A 744 -55.87 -7.78 -34.96
CA ASP A 744 -57.00 -7.92 -34.04
C ASP A 744 -56.90 -9.25 -33.32
N LEU A 745 -56.98 -9.20 -31.99
CA LEU A 745 -56.89 -10.37 -31.11
C LEU A 745 -58.32 -10.65 -30.56
N SER A 746 -58.86 -11.80 -30.85
CA SER A 746 -60.19 -12.25 -30.33
C SER A 746 -60.02 -12.99 -29.02
N ARG A 747 -61.01 -12.88 -28.13
CA ARG A 747 -61.15 -13.64 -26.88
C ARG A 747 -60.89 -15.12 -27.09
N GLY A 748 -60.07 -15.72 -26.26
CA GLY A 748 -59.62 -17.13 -26.32
C GLY A 748 -58.38 -17.36 -27.22
N GLY A 749 -57.95 -16.35 -27.98
CA GLY A 749 -56.73 -16.43 -28.81
C GLY A 749 -55.45 -16.61 -27.99
N VAL A 750 -54.51 -17.39 -28.52
CA VAL A 750 -53.22 -17.66 -27.88
C VAL A 750 -52.18 -16.63 -28.33
N MET A 751 -51.44 -16.08 -27.36
CA MET A 751 -50.35 -15.14 -27.64
C MET A 751 -49.12 -15.84 -28.20
N THR A 752 -48.68 -15.35 -29.33
CA THR A 752 -47.47 -15.83 -30.03
C THR A 752 -46.59 -14.65 -30.46
N LEU A 753 -45.35 -14.92 -30.84
CA LEU A 753 -44.47 -13.87 -31.40
C LEU A 753 -45.03 -13.23 -32.69
N ALA A 754 -45.94 -13.93 -33.38
CA ALA A 754 -46.52 -13.42 -34.63
C ALA A 754 -47.59 -12.34 -34.40
N ASN A 755 -48.29 -12.38 -33.25
CA ASN A 755 -49.40 -11.51 -32.91
C ASN A 755 -49.09 -10.48 -31.82
N ILE A 756 -47.82 -10.24 -31.53
CA ILE A 756 -47.34 -9.15 -30.66
C ILE A 756 -46.38 -8.26 -31.39
N SER A 757 -46.31 -6.99 -31.02
CA SER A 757 -45.28 -6.04 -31.39
C SER A 757 -44.79 -5.29 -30.17
N ILE A 758 -43.51 -4.86 -30.20
CA ILE A 758 -42.89 -4.11 -29.10
C ILE A 758 -42.68 -2.69 -29.58
N LYS A 759 -43.38 -1.75 -28.99
CA LYS A 759 -43.41 -0.33 -29.41
C LYS A 759 -43.35 0.59 -28.19
N SER A 760 -43.08 1.87 -28.43
CA SER A 760 -43.34 2.97 -27.51
C SER A 760 -44.76 3.53 -27.82
N PRO A 761 -45.43 4.12 -26.84
CA PRO A 761 -45.04 4.46 -25.48
C PRO A 761 -45.06 3.25 -24.49
N GLY A 762 -44.70 3.53 -23.23
CA GLY A 762 -44.66 2.55 -22.15
C GLY A 762 -46.01 2.43 -21.39
N ASP A 763 -47.13 2.46 -22.08
CA ASP A 763 -48.50 2.49 -21.54
C ASP A 763 -49.17 1.11 -21.39
N GLY A 764 -48.49 0.06 -21.83
CA GLY A 764 -48.95 -1.33 -21.69
C GLY A 764 -48.01 -2.18 -20.85
N ILE A 765 -48.13 -3.50 -20.97
CA ILE A 765 -47.23 -4.46 -20.33
C ILE A 765 -45.78 -4.18 -20.80
N PRO A 766 -44.85 -3.89 -19.89
CA PRO A 766 -43.45 -3.67 -20.27
C PRO A 766 -42.86 -4.82 -21.09
N ALA A 767 -42.11 -4.48 -22.14
CA ALA A 767 -41.55 -5.47 -23.08
C ALA A 767 -40.75 -6.58 -22.41
N LYS A 768 -40.14 -6.33 -21.25
CA LYS A 768 -39.38 -7.34 -20.48
C LYS A 768 -40.20 -8.54 -20.02
N TYR A 769 -41.55 -8.40 -20.01
CA TYR A 769 -42.46 -9.44 -19.58
C TYR A 769 -43.04 -10.26 -20.75
N TYR A 770 -42.55 -10.10 -22.00
CA TYR A 770 -43.11 -10.76 -23.15
C TYR A 770 -43.19 -12.29 -23.01
N ASN A 771 -42.19 -12.91 -22.37
CA ASN A 771 -42.17 -14.36 -22.10
C ASN A 771 -43.33 -14.80 -21.19
N LEU A 772 -43.81 -13.93 -20.31
CA LEU A 772 -44.93 -14.26 -19.40
C LEU A 772 -46.30 -14.30 -20.09
N ILE A 773 -46.42 -13.64 -21.22
CA ILE A 773 -47.66 -13.60 -21.97
C ILE A 773 -47.66 -14.57 -23.15
N LEU A 774 -46.49 -14.99 -23.65
CA LEU A 774 -46.44 -16.03 -24.70
C LEU A 774 -47.09 -17.34 -24.22
N GLY A 775 -47.98 -17.89 -25.09
CA GLY A 775 -48.74 -19.08 -24.78
C GLY A 775 -49.99 -18.84 -23.89
N LYS A 776 -50.19 -17.62 -23.35
CA LYS A 776 -51.38 -17.26 -22.61
C LYS A 776 -52.56 -17.04 -23.54
N ARG A 777 -53.76 -17.24 -23.05
CA ARG A 777 -54.99 -16.94 -23.78
C ARG A 777 -55.50 -15.56 -23.35
N ILE A 778 -55.88 -14.79 -24.34
CA ILE A 778 -56.51 -13.47 -24.10
C ILE A 778 -57.97 -13.68 -23.67
N ILE A 779 -58.44 -12.90 -22.71
CA ILE A 779 -59.81 -13.09 -22.12
C ILE A 779 -60.79 -12.05 -22.62
N GLN A 780 -60.32 -11.05 -23.41
CA GLN A 780 -61.22 -10.06 -24.09
C GLN A 780 -60.64 -9.69 -25.44
N ASP A 781 -61.40 -9.12 -26.33
CA ASP A 781 -60.94 -8.69 -27.63
C ASP A 781 -60.04 -7.46 -27.52
N VAL A 782 -58.97 -7.42 -28.29
CA VAL A 782 -58.02 -6.30 -28.36
C VAL A 782 -57.77 -5.97 -29.83
N LEU A 783 -57.94 -4.71 -30.18
CA LEU A 783 -57.74 -4.26 -31.54
C LEU A 783 -56.23 -4.19 -31.92
N ASP A 784 -55.96 -4.23 -33.20
CA ASP A 784 -54.61 -4.01 -33.73
C ASP A 784 -54.03 -2.70 -33.20
N ASP A 785 -52.73 -2.72 -32.92
CA ASP A 785 -51.94 -1.58 -32.43
C ASP A 785 -52.33 -1.02 -31.07
N HIS A 786 -53.14 -1.79 -30.27
CA HIS A 786 -53.47 -1.40 -28.90
C HIS A 786 -52.47 -1.99 -27.89
N PRO A 787 -52.08 -1.24 -26.82
CA PRO A 787 -51.21 -1.76 -25.79
C PRO A 787 -51.86 -2.94 -25.05
N LEU A 788 -51.13 -4.03 -24.93
CA LEU A 788 -51.56 -5.15 -24.09
C LEU A 788 -51.38 -4.79 -22.61
N LYS A 789 -52.38 -5.09 -21.81
CA LYS A 789 -52.43 -4.85 -20.38
C LYS A 789 -52.67 -6.16 -19.64
N TRP A 790 -52.35 -6.20 -18.36
CA TRP A 790 -52.52 -7.43 -17.55
C TRP A 790 -54.00 -7.85 -17.47
N GLU A 791 -54.94 -6.92 -17.46
CA GLU A 791 -56.39 -7.17 -17.51
C GLU A 791 -56.85 -7.94 -18.75
N HIS A 792 -56.07 -7.95 -19.82
CA HIS A 792 -56.37 -8.77 -21.01
C HIS A 792 -56.04 -10.26 -20.81
N PHE A 793 -55.34 -10.65 -19.72
CA PHE A 793 -54.90 -12.02 -19.44
C PHE A 793 -55.41 -12.58 -18.13
N PHE A 794 -55.78 -11.73 -17.17
CA PHE A 794 -56.22 -12.11 -15.85
C PHE A 794 -57.51 -11.37 -15.48
N ASN A 795 -58.48 -12.05 -14.86
CA ASN A 795 -59.54 -11.36 -14.17
C ASN A 795 -59.01 -10.79 -12.85
N GLU A 796 -59.44 -9.63 -12.43
CA GLU A 796 -59.10 -9.05 -11.14
C GLU A 796 -59.38 -9.98 -9.98
#